data_3f71d4211d1aed9a58ac0a661a153f5e
#
_entry.id   3f71d4211d1aed9a58ac0a661a153f5e
#
_cell.length_a   1.000
_cell.length_b   1.000
_cell.length_c   1.000
_cell.angle_alpha   90.00
_cell.angle_beta   90.00
_cell.angle_gamma   90.00
#
_symmetry.space_group_name_H-M   'P 1'
#
loop_
_entity.id
_entity.type
_entity.pdbx_description
1 polymer ?
#
loop_
_entity_poly.entity_id
_entity_poly.type
_entity_poly.pdbx_seq_one_letter_code
_entity_poly.pdbx_strand_id
1 'polypeptide(L)'
;MRVGGPYKVTVAYIGQKTKTFDNVMLRLGETEDLSCSLEDDSKELQEVVVKGSAGVNATKTGAAQSINSKQIADMPSITHGIADVARLNPQLTTTNSGAMSFAGTSNRYNSFMIDGAANNDVFGLSGDGTNGGRAGAQPVSMETIEQIQVNVAPFDVRQGGFTGGAINAITKSGTNVFHGSVYGFGNNQNLVGSKYPLADGGYAPKFNKQNEYNVGVTLGGPIIKDKLFFFANYEKTNKTYPNLYTLGSEQSAVDAVKANDILTKMADIANRQGVNFPIALSTSDIYTKSNKVGLKLDWNINETNKASLRWSLVDAVQLNNAGSRTSINGSSYAFPFESTTNSFIAELQSRISPSVANEARASYVRVRDNRAISGEYPNVTINGVGGGAVNLGIERSSMANRLDQDIYTLEDNLTWYKGNHTFTFGTHNELYKFTNLFLQDLFGSYTFKDYDSFVNYYNDYVNGTIDPRKSYINLYRYGHANVDVTGDPRWESSFGAAQLSFYAQDKWDATTNFQLTYGLRMDIPIIMDTPTANEPFAQYADTKGWNVKTNQRLASTPLWSPRVGFRWDINKDRRYILRGGVGVFTGRIPFVWISNNYANTGIQVSSFNVNSPTGLELLLDPNGQEANASKLKALGSQTINVYDHNFKYAQNLRFNLGLDFDVLGINWTAEAIYSKTMNDILYENLAYEQTGRTFGEVYGSAGVPVEDNRPLFSKVTAGSPYTNVYKLSNTSKGYTVNLSLKGEKHFDFGLDLMASYTWTKSMSVNNGGSSVAESNWRFNYTYRNPNDPELGNSAYNIPHRIQASAYYHVNYGAQKQWQTTVGIIYQAKSGSPYSIYYYGDVNEDGANGNDLFFIPTDAQIDNMQFDETKFSANALTNAVFGSGFTAPKLTADMQRAMMKHWIGNDSYMKKHRGEFYKRYADNLAFEHHFDVHFAQKYSFKVAGQINSLELSFDIINVGNLLNKDWGHTYGDGFGVYYSPVNYQRNGRYQFTGGYATRNYNDYYSRWRGQIGLRYTF
;
A
#
# COMPACT_ATOMS: atom_id res chain seq x y z
N MET A 1 21.10 19.59 -19.11
CA MET A 1 21.07 20.47 -17.92
C MET A 1 20.45 19.67 -16.79
N ARG A 2 20.77 19.96 -15.53
CA ARG A 2 20.12 19.28 -14.40
C ARG A 2 18.64 19.66 -14.33
N VAL A 3 17.81 18.79 -13.84
CA VAL A 3 16.43 19.09 -13.50
C VAL A 3 16.37 20.09 -12.36
N GLY A 4 15.37 20.96 -12.36
CA GLY A 4 15.21 22.07 -11.42
C GLY A 4 15.44 23.42 -12.10
N GLY A 5 15.85 24.41 -11.37
CA GLY A 5 16.04 25.81 -11.77
C GLY A 5 15.88 26.71 -10.55
N PRO A 6 15.60 27.98 -10.74
CA PRO A 6 15.42 28.67 -12.03
C PRO A 6 16.72 28.92 -12.78
N TYR A 7 16.72 28.64 -14.08
CA TYR A 7 17.85 28.95 -14.95
C TYR A 7 17.61 30.28 -15.69
N LYS A 8 18.71 30.98 -15.95
CA LYS A 8 18.72 32.08 -16.88
C LYS A 8 19.35 31.60 -18.19
N VAL A 9 18.57 31.61 -19.28
CA VAL A 9 19.01 31.21 -20.61
C VAL A 9 19.13 32.42 -21.48
N THR A 10 20.32 32.66 -22.02
CA THR A 10 20.59 33.81 -22.89
C THR A 10 20.90 33.33 -24.31
N VAL A 11 20.17 33.85 -25.27
CA VAL A 11 20.39 33.61 -26.70
C VAL A 11 21.01 34.86 -27.29
N ALA A 12 22.23 34.73 -27.82
CA ALA A 12 22.97 35.83 -28.44
C ALA A 12 23.47 35.41 -29.83
N TYR A 13 23.42 36.33 -30.79
CA TYR A 13 23.97 36.13 -32.12
C TYR A 13 24.64 37.47 -32.54
N ILE A 14 25.75 37.38 -33.28
CA ILE A 14 26.53 38.54 -33.69
C ILE A 14 25.67 39.45 -34.58
N GLY A 15 25.55 40.74 -34.20
CA GLY A 15 24.74 41.73 -34.93
C GLY A 15 23.23 41.70 -34.59
N GLN A 16 22.83 40.89 -33.59
CA GLN A 16 21.45 40.85 -33.13
C GLN A 16 21.34 41.10 -31.62
N LYS A 17 20.18 41.62 -31.17
CA LYS A 17 19.90 41.84 -29.76
C LYS A 17 19.84 40.55 -29.00
N THR A 18 20.55 40.48 -27.88
CA THR A 18 20.53 39.37 -26.94
C THR A 18 19.15 39.23 -26.31
N LYS A 19 18.58 38.05 -26.36
CA LYS A 19 17.32 37.73 -25.71
C LYS A 19 17.56 36.80 -24.49
N THR A 20 16.98 37.17 -23.36
CA THR A 20 17.14 36.42 -22.10
C THR A 20 15.81 35.86 -21.64
N PHE A 21 15.82 34.61 -21.29
CA PHE A 21 14.72 33.91 -20.62
C PHE A 21 15.11 33.69 -19.15
N ASP A 22 14.41 34.34 -18.24
CA ASP A 22 14.60 34.18 -16.80
C ASP A 22 13.58 33.16 -16.26
N ASN A 23 13.91 32.54 -15.12
CA ASN A 23 13.08 31.55 -14.41
C ASN A 23 12.74 30.31 -15.23
N VAL A 24 13.62 29.84 -16.08
CA VAL A 24 13.45 28.60 -16.84
C VAL A 24 13.59 27.41 -15.87
N MET A 25 12.55 26.60 -15.77
CA MET A 25 12.50 25.40 -14.93
C MET A 25 12.57 24.16 -15.82
N LEU A 26 13.59 23.33 -15.61
CA LEU A 26 13.76 22.08 -16.34
C LEU A 26 13.13 20.93 -15.56
N ARG A 27 12.27 20.17 -16.21
CA ARG A 27 11.58 19.02 -15.63
C ARG A 27 12.15 17.71 -16.18
N LEU A 28 12.15 16.68 -15.36
CA LEU A 28 12.68 15.38 -15.77
C LEU A 28 11.84 14.78 -16.91
N GLY A 29 12.52 14.35 -17.98
CA GLY A 29 11.84 13.74 -19.14
C GLY A 29 11.07 14.71 -19.99
N GLU A 30 11.12 16.02 -19.71
CA GLU A 30 10.51 17.08 -20.51
C GLU A 30 11.61 17.89 -21.24
N THR A 31 11.27 18.45 -22.39
CA THR A 31 12.10 19.40 -23.13
C THR A 31 11.45 20.77 -23.03
N GLU A 32 12.14 21.75 -22.47
CA GLU A 32 11.68 23.13 -22.48
C GLU A 32 12.04 23.75 -23.82
N ASP A 33 11.05 24.22 -24.56
CA ASP A 33 11.23 24.89 -25.85
C ASP A 33 11.28 26.42 -25.63
N LEU A 34 12.46 26.99 -25.85
CA LEU A 34 12.73 28.42 -25.72
C LEU A 34 12.91 29.07 -27.10
N SER A 35 12.13 28.68 -28.07
CA SER A 35 12.18 29.24 -29.40
C SER A 35 11.97 30.79 -29.39
N CYS A 36 12.83 31.52 -30.06
CA CYS A 36 12.72 32.96 -30.16
C CYS A 36 13.25 33.50 -31.49
N SER A 37 12.73 34.62 -31.89
CA SER A 37 13.33 35.46 -32.96
C SER A 37 14.22 36.53 -32.32
N LEU A 38 15.42 36.70 -32.85
CA LEU A 38 16.31 37.80 -32.49
C LEU A 38 16.07 38.96 -33.44
N GLU A 39 16.13 40.20 -32.93
CA GLU A 39 15.99 41.42 -33.69
C GLU A 39 17.37 42.02 -34.00
N ASP A 40 17.50 42.73 -35.13
CA ASP A 40 18.74 43.41 -35.49
C ASP A 40 19.12 44.50 -34.48
N ASP A 41 20.40 44.65 -34.16
CA ASP A 41 20.92 45.51 -33.11
C ASP A 41 20.98 47.00 -33.56
N SER A 42 20.32 47.35 -34.67
CA SER A 42 20.39 48.69 -35.26
C SER A 42 19.44 49.75 -34.65
N LYS A 43 18.71 49.42 -33.58
CA LYS A 43 17.88 50.39 -32.84
C LYS A 43 18.00 50.12 -31.32
N GLU A 44 18.49 51.15 -30.60
CA GLU A 44 18.44 51.17 -29.13
C GLU A 44 17.01 51.02 -28.61
N LEU A 45 16.69 49.92 -28.01
CA LEU A 45 15.52 49.76 -27.14
C LEU A 45 15.75 48.63 -26.12
N GLN A 46 15.19 48.82 -24.94
CA GLN A 46 15.34 48.07 -23.70
C GLN A 46 15.37 46.54 -23.85
N GLU A 47 16.20 45.88 -23.03
CA GLU A 47 16.22 44.41 -22.81
C GLU A 47 14.81 43.87 -22.59
N VAL A 48 14.31 43.04 -23.49
CA VAL A 48 13.02 42.39 -23.34
C VAL A 48 13.23 41.15 -22.48
N VAL A 49 12.94 41.25 -21.20
CA VAL A 49 12.87 40.08 -20.30
C VAL A 49 11.57 39.34 -20.55
N VAL A 50 11.63 38.21 -21.22
CA VAL A 50 10.49 37.33 -21.38
C VAL A 50 10.42 36.48 -20.11
N LYS A 51 9.45 36.72 -19.24
CA LYS A 51 9.12 35.77 -18.17
C LYS A 51 8.64 34.49 -18.85
N GLY A 52 9.33 33.37 -18.60
CA GLY A 52 8.87 32.07 -19.04
C GLY A 52 7.45 31.86 -18.49
N SER A 53 6.45 31.91 -19.36
CA SER A 53 5.10 31.55 -18.97
C SER A 53 5.09 30.06 -18.67
N ALA A 54 4.50 29.66 -17.55
CA ALA A 54 4.12 28.28 -17.29
C ALA A 54 3.01 27.88 -18.29
N GLY A 55 3.37 27.82 -19.57
CA GLY A 55 2.47 27.39 -20.63
C GLY A 55 2.21 25.91 -20.52
N VAL A 56 1.08 25.48 -21.06
CA VAL A 56 0.69 24.07 -21.26
C VAL A 56 1.89 23.21 -21.62
N ASN A 57 2.10 22.10 -20.88
CA ASN A 57 3.25 21.18 -20.96
C ASN A 57 3.73 20.94 -22.41
N ALA A 58 4.83 21.57 -22.81
CA ALA A 58 5.27 21.65 -24.20
C ALA A 58 5.68 20.30 -24.81
N THR A 59 5.94 19.27 -24.01
CA THR A 59 6.53 18.00 -24.48
C THR A 59 5.88 16.72 -23.96
N LYS A 60 4.81 16.85 -23.20
CA LYS A 60 4.10 15.71 -22.61
C LYS A 60 3.37 14.90 -23.68
N THR A 61 3.64 13.59 -23.79
CA THR A 61 2.93 12.67 -24.69
C THR A 61 1.88 11.79 -23.99
N GLY A 62 2.08 11.48 -22.71
CA GLY A 62 1.18 10.65 -21.90
C GLY A 62 0.66 11.35 -20.65
N ALA A 63 0.03 10.58 -19.74
CA ALA A 63 -0.45 11.05 -18.45
C ALA A 63 0.71 11.20 -17.45
N ALA A 64 1.16 12.43 -17.23
CA ALA A 64 2.21 12.77 -16.28
C ALA A 64 1.92 14.11 -15.59
N GLN A 65 2.41 14.26 -14.35
CA GLN A 65 2.34 15.50 -13.58
C GLN A 65 3.66 15.76 -12.88
N SER A 66 4.09 17.00 -12.85
CA SER A 66 5.28 17.45 -12.13
C SER A 66 4.88 18.42 -11.03
N ILE A 67 5.40 18.23 -9.82
CA ILE A 67 5.12 19.04 -8.63
C ILE A 67 6.45 19.54 -8.11
N ASN A 68 6.64 20.84 -8.05
CA ASN A 68 7.91 21.47 -7.64
C ASN A 68 7.99 21.69 -6.13
N SER A 69 9.18 22.04 -5.64
CA SER A 69 9.45 22.24 -4.20
C SER A 69 8.57 23.34 -3.57
N LYS A 70 8.19 24.38 -4.33
CA LYS A 70 7.26 25.40 -3.81
C LYS A 70 5.86 24.84 -3.59
N GLN A 71 5.33 24.11 -4.57
CA GLN A 71 4.02 23.45 -4.44
C GLN A 71 4.01 22.44 -3.30
N ILE A 72 5.14 21.73 -3.09
CA ILE A 72 5.32 20.80 -1.97
C ILE A 72 5.24 21.54 -0.63
N ALA A 73 5.93 22.69 -0.51
CA ALA A 73 5.97 23.48 0.72
C ALA A 73 4.64 24.13 1.08
N ASP A 74 3.83 24.49 0.09
CA ASP A 74 2.54 25.16 0.27
C ASP A 74 1.40 24.18 0.62
N MET A 75 1.65 22.86 0.57
CA MET A 75 0.61 21.85 0.80
C MET A 75 0.39 21.58 2.28
N PRO A 76 -0.87 21.57 2.76
CA PRO A 76 -1.18 21.11 4.11
C PRO A 76 -0.81 19.63 4.26
N SER A 77 0.10 19.35 5.18
CA SER A 77 0.56 18.00 5.49
C SER A 77 0.97 17.89 6.96
N ILE A 78 0.66 16.76 7.58
CA ILE A 78 1.16 16.41 8.92
C ILE A 78 2.25 15.34 8.79
N THR A 79 2.08 14.42 7.88
CA THR A 79 3.02 13.29 7.72
C THR A 79 4.27 13.66 6.93
N HIS A 80 4.23 14.78 6.18
CA HIS A 80 5.25 15.19 5.22
C HIS A 80 5.65 14.02 4.32
N GLY A 81 4.62 13.30 3.80
CA GLY A 81 4.76 12.09 3.01
C GLY A 81 4.59 12.33 1.51
N ILE A 82 5.17 11.41 0.72
CA ILE A 82 5.03 11.42 -0.75
C ILE A 82 3.56 11.29 -1.18
N ALA A 83 2.78 10.48 -0.47
CA ALA A 83 1.36 10.31 -0.74
C ALA A 83 0.57 11.62 -0.56
N ASP A 84 0.95 12.48 0.40
CA ASP A 84 0.31 13.79 0.60
C ASP A 84 0.50 14.70 -0.61
N VAL A 85 1.68 14.66 -1.22
CA VAL A 85 2.00 15.45 -2.43
C VAL A 85 1.35 14.83 -3.66
N ALA A 86 1.51 13.54 -3.84
CA ALA A 86 1.00 12.82 -5.01
C ALA A 86 -0.55 12.83 -5.08
N ARG A 87 -1.25 13.01 -3.93
CA ARG A 87 -2.72 13.03 -3.87
C ARG A 87 -3.38 14.14 -4.71
N LEU A 88 -2.64 15.16 -5.16
CA LEU A 88 -3.15 16.18 -6.10
C LEU A 88 -3.22 15.66 -7.54
N ASN A 89 -2.70 14.48 -7.84
CA ASN A 89 -2.85 13.88 -9.17
C ASN A 89 -4.28 13.33 -9.33
N PRO A 90 -5.02 13.71 -10.40
CA PRO A 90 -6.39 13.26 -10.60
C PRO A 90 -6.54 11.74 -10.76
N GLN A 91 -5.54 11.05 -11.32
CA GLN A 91 -5.56 9.61 -11.54
C GLN A 91 -5.10 8.79 -10.32
N LEU A 92 -4.69 9.44 -9.22
CA LEU A 92 -4.19 8.76 -8.02
C LEU A 92 -5.21 8.76 -6.89
N THR A 93 -5.51 7.61 -6.34
CA THR A 93 -6.25 7.46 -5.08
C THR A 93 -5.32 6.96 -3.99
N THR A 94 -5.39 7.59 -2.81
CA THR A 94 -4.59 7.22 -1.64
C THR A 94 -5.46 6.70 -0.51
N THR A 95 -4.92 5.77 0.28
CA THR A 95 -5.46 5.43 1.59
C THR A 95 -4.87 6.35 2.66
N ASN A 96 -5.46 6.32 3.85
CA ASN A 96 -4.93 7.07 5.00
C ASN A 96 -3.56 6.55 5.48
N SER A 97 -3.27 5.29 5.23
CA SER A 97 -1.96 4.66 5.51
C SER A 97 -0.89 4.93 4.44
N GLY A 98 -1.20 5.70 3.40
CA GLY A 98 -0.26 6.09 2.36
C GLY A 98 -0.16 5.15 1.17
N ALA A 99 -0.95 4.07 1.10
CA ALA A 99 -1.00 3.22 -0.08
C ALA A 99 -1.61 3.97 -1.27
N MET A 100 -1.05 3.75 -2.47
CA MET A 100 -1.35 4.53 -3.67
C MET A 100 -1.84 3.63 -4.80
N SER A 101 -3.02 3.94 -5.36
CA SER A 101 -3.59 3.27 -6.53
C SER A 101 -3.67 4.24 -7.70
N PHE A 102 -2.99 3.94 -8.79
CA PHE A 102 -3.03 4.74 -10.03
C PHE A 102 -4.07 4.17 -10.99
N ALA A 103 -5.01 5.02 -11.41
CA ALA A 103 -6.08 4.67 -12.34
C ALA A 103 -6.83 3.36 -11.98
N GLY A 104 -6.97 3.05 -10.69
CA GLY A 104 -7.64 1.85 -10.21
C GLY A 104 -6.82 0.56 -10.24
N THR A 105 -5.50 0.63 -10.40
CA THR A 105 -4.61 -0.55 -10.36
C THR A 105 -4.11 -0.84 -8.94
N SER A 106 -3.66 -2.07 -8.69
CA SER A 106 -3.09 -2.46 -7.40
C SER A 106 -1.86 -1.63 -7.05
N ASN A 107 -1.78 -1.20 -5.78
CA ASN A 107 -0.63 -0.47 -5.23
C ASN A 107 0.70 -1.24 -5.33
N ARG A 108 0.67 -2.57 -5.39
CA ARG A 108 1.87 -3.43 -5.50
C ARG A 108 2.57 -3.36 -6.87
N TYR A 109 1.90 -2.79 -7.87
CA TYR A 109 2.43 -2.67 -9.24
C TYR A 109 2.94 -1.27 -9.58
N ASN A 110 3.14 -0.43 -8.57
CA ASN A 110 3.70 0.91 -8.73
C ASN A 110 5.24 0.87 -8.73
N SER A 111 5.85 1.87 -9.34
CA SER A 111 7.28 2.13 -9.22
C SER A 111 7.54 3.41 -8.43
N PHE A 112 8.46 3.33 -7.48
CA PHE A 112 8.96 4.47 -6.74
C PHE A 112 10.47 4.63 -6.97
N MET A 113 10.89 5.80 -7.41
CA MET A 113 12.28 6.10 -7.74
C MET A 113 12.74 7.37 -7.01
N ILE A 114 14.02 7.41 -6.67
CA ILE A 114 14.69 8.61 -6.18
C ILE A 114 15.89 8.86 -7.09
N ASP A 115 15.96 10.07 -7.70
CA ASP A 115 16.95 10.42 -8.72
C ASP A 115 17.05 9.37 -9.83
N GLY A 116 15.91 8.78 -10.23
CA GLY A 116 15.81 7.76 -11.28
C GLY A 116 16.20 6.35 -10.88
N ALA A 117 16.73 6.11 -9.67
CA ALA A 117 17.05 4.78 -9.17
C ALA A 117 15.85 4.18 -8.40
N ALA A 118 15.59 2.90 -8.60
CA ALA A 118 14.49 2.18 -7.93
C ALA A 118 14.68 2.18 -6.41
N ASN A 119 13.64 2.58 -5.69
CA ASN A 119 13.56 2.59 -4.23
C ASN A 119 12.26 1.94 -3.74
N ASN A 120 11.76 1.00 -4.49
CA ASN A 120 10.58 0.21 -4.17
C ASN A 120 10.87 -0.80 -3.06
N ASP A 121 9.85 -1.14 -2.28
CA ASP A 121 9.78 -2.44 -1.63
C ASP A 121 9.50 -3.51 -2.70
N VAL A 122 10.56 -4.02 -3.31
CA VAL A 122 10.46 -5.02 -4.39
C VAL A 122 10.02 -6.40 -3.88
N PHE A 123 10.24 -6.68 -2.61
CA PHE A 123 9.72 -7.91 -2.00
C PHE A 123 8.20 -7.84 -1.82
N GLY A 124 7.64 -6.65 -1.59
CA GLY A 124 6.20 -6.40 -1.62
C GLY A 124 5.48 -6.58 -0.30
N LEU A 125 6.11 -6.30 0.83
CA LEU A 125 5.47 -6.33 2.16
C LEU A 125 4.86 -4.97 2.55
N SER A 126 5.39 -3.86 2.04
CA SER A 126 4.92 -2.53 2.37
C SER A 126 3.64 -2.15 1.60
N GLY A 127 2.64 -1.62 2.32
CA GLY A 127 1.38 -1.17 1.72
C GLY A 127 1.53 0.09 0.86
N ASP A 128 2.49 0.96 1.17
CA ASP A 128 2.81 2.17 0.38
C ASP A 128 3.77 1.90 -0.79
N GLY A 129 4.35 0.68 -0.85
CA GLY A 129 5.23 0.23 -1.91
C GLY A 129 6.66 0.76 -1.81
N THR A 130 7.06 1.38 -0.67
CA THR A 130 8.38 1.97 -0.48
C THR A 130 9.19 1.23 0.59
N ASN A 131 10.53 1.28 0.46
CA ASN A 131 11.42 0.80 1.50
C ASN A 131 11.25 1.62 2.78
N GLY A 132 11.22 0.96 3.94
CA GLY A 132 10.92 1.59 5.24
C GLY A 132 9.43 1.81 5.52
N GLY A 133 8.56 1.74 4.52
CA GLY A 133 7.12 1.93 4.68
C GLY A 133 6.47 0.92 5.61
N ARG A 134 7.02 -0.28 5.70
CA ARG A 134 6.58 -1.30 6.68
C ARG A 134 6.78 -0.85 8.14
N ALA A 135 7.80 -0.04 8.40
CA ALA A 135 8.04 0.62 9.70
C ALA A 135 7.34 2.00 9.79
N GLY A 136 6.45 2.34 8.85
CA GLY A 136 5.73 3.61 8.80
C GLY A 136 6.60 4.83 8.50
N ALA A 137 7.80 4.65 7.95
CA ALA A 137 8.72 5.73 7.62
C ALA A 137 8.64 6.11 6.14
N GLN A 138 8.76 7.41 5.85
CA GLN A 138 8.90 7.90 4.49
C GLN A 138 10.33 7.59 3.98
N PRO A 139 10.50 7.19 2.70
CA PRO A 139 11.78 6.76 2.14
C PRO A 139 12.76 7.92 1.93
N VAL A 140 12.30 9.16 2.04
CA VAL A 140 13.09 10.38 1.84
C VAL A 140 12.49 11.52 2.64
N SER A 141 13.30 12.52 3.02
CA SER A 141 12.80 13.77 3.60
C SER A 141 12.24 14.67 2.49
N MET A 142 11.02 15.17 2.67
CA MET A 142 10.38 16.08 1.72
C MET A 142 11.14 17.39 1.55
N GLU A 143 11.86 17.85 2.57
CA GLU A 143 12.70 19.06 2.50
C GLU A 143 13.91 18.90 1.55
N THR A 144 14.27 17.67 1.20
CA THR A 144 15.35 17.40 0.23
C THR A 144 14.87 17.31 -1.21
N ILE A 145 13.57 17.33 -1.43
CA ILE A 145 12.98 17.16 -2.77
C ILE A 145 12.92 18.48 -3.50
N GLU A 146 13.47 18.51 -4.71
CA GLU A 146 13.33 19.61 -5.68
C GLU A 146 12.04 19.48 -6.47
N GLN A 147 11.71 18.24 -6.87
CA GLN A 147 10.58 17.97 -7.73
C GLN A 147 10.10 16.53 -7.57
N ILE A 148 8.78 16.32 -7.62
CA ILE A 148 8.17 15.01 -7.77
C ILE A 148 7.52 14.91 -9.14
N GLN A 149 7.87 13.88 -9.89
CA GLN A 149 7.22 13.53 -11.14
C GLN A 149 6.33 12.30 -10.92
N VAL A 150 5.07 12.40 -11.32
CA VAL A 150 4.09 11.31 -11.28
C VAL A 150 3.74 10.92 -12.71
N ASN A 151 3.98 9.67 -13.09
CA ASN A 151 3.74 9.13 -14.42
C ASN A 151 2.72 7.99 -14.34
N VAL A 152 1.62 8.09 -15.08
CA VAL A 152 0.57 7.06 -15.13
C VAL A 152 0.60 6.30 -16.45
N ALA A 153 0.82 6.96 -17.57
CA ALA A 153 0.88 6.35 -18.90
C ALA A 153 2.02 6.96 -19.74
N PRO A 154 3.30 6.76 -19.35
CA PRO A 154 4.43 7.27 -20.13
C PRO A 154 4.70 6.36 -21.33
N PHE A 155 4.80 6.95 -22.53
CA PHE A 155 5.15 6.19 -23.76
C PHE A 155 6.65 6.14 -24.01
N ASP A 156 7.47 6.79 -23.20
CA ASP A 156 8.93 6.63 -23.22
C ASP A 156 9.33 5.23 -22.71
N VAL A 157 10.04 4.47 -23.56
CA VAL A 157 10.43 3.07 -23.27
C VAL A 157 11.49 2.92 -22.17
N ARG A 158 12.18 4.03 -21.78
CA ARG A 158 13.09 4.03 -20.63
C ARG A 158 12.35 3.74 -19.34
N GLN A 159 11.10 4.18 -19.24
CA GLN A 159 10.26 3.98 -18.06
C GLN A 159 9.62 2.58 -18.09
N GLY A 160 9.94 1.75 -17.10
CA GLY A 160 9.47 0.38 -17.00
C GLY A 160 9.35 -0.07 -15.54
N GLY A 161 9.08 -1.36 -15.36
CA GLY A 161 8.98 -1.97 -14.03
C GLY A 161 7.67 -1.68 -13.29
N PHE A 162 6.60 -1.24 -13.97
CA PHE A 162 5.29 -0.99 -13.39
C PHE A 162 4.14 -1.20 -14.38
N THR A 163 3.01 -1.63 -13.87
CA THR A 163 1.72 -1.64 -14.57
C THR A 163 0.70 -0.72 -13.90
N GLY A 164 0.99 -0.17 -12.73
CA GLY A 164 0.28 0.92 -12.07
C GLY A 164 0.75 2.27 -12.57
N GLY A 165 1.37 3.04 -11.71
CA GLY A 165 2.04 4.30 -12.01
C GLY A 165 3.46 4.35 -11.48
N ALA A 166 4.20 5.40 -11.81
CA ALA A 166 5.54 5.63 -11.32
C ALA A 166 5.65 7.02 -10.68
N ILE A 167 6.34 7.08 -9.56
CA ILE A 167 6.73 8.33 -8.90
C ILE A 167 8.25 8.42 -8.93
N ASN A 168 8.79 9.53 -9.41
CA ASN A 168 10.21 9.82 -9.33
C ASN A 168 10.42 11.12 -8.53
N ALA A 169 11.08 11.00 -7.37
CA ALA A 169 11.46 12.12 -6.52
C ALA A 169 12.88 12.54 -6.85
N ILE A 170 13.05 13.80 -7.22
CA ILE A 170 14.36 14.37 -7.59
C ILE A 170 14.86 15.20 -6.42
N THR A 171 16.07 14.91 -5.96
CA THR A 171 16.65 15.56 -4.80
C THR A 171 17.37 16.86 -5.18
N LYS A 172 17.39 17.81 -4.22
CA LYS A 172 18.13 19.07 -4.31
C LYS A 172 19.63 18.82 -4.50
N SER A 173 20.29 19.80 -5.06
CA SER A 173 21.74 19.82 -5.31
C SER A 173 22.38 21.07 -4.72
N GLY A 174 23.67 21.03 -4.44
CA GLY A 174 24.44 22.22 -4.07
C GLY A 174 24.57 23.21 -5.24
N THR A 175 24.77 24.48 -4.92
CA THR A 175 24.95 25.57 -5.87
C THR A 175 26.24 26.33 -5.56
N ASN A 176 26.55 27.40 -6.33
CA ASN A 176 27.69 28.27 -6.05
C ASN A 176 27.52 29.13 -4.78
N VAL A 177 26.34 29.14 -4.19
CA VAL A 177 26.04 29.86 -2.96
C VAL A 177 25.65 28.84 -1.89
N PHE A 178 26.17 29.01 -0.68
CA PHE A 178 25.72 28.21 0.45
C PHE A 178 24.25 28.51 0.74
N HIS A 179 23.46 27.47 0.85
CA HIS A 179 22.04 27.54 1.20
C HIS A 179 21.66 26.38 2.09
N GLY A 180 20.68 26.58 2.92
CA GLY A 180 20.21 25.53 3.81
C GLY A 180 18.93 25.91 4.53
N SER A 181 18.46 24.98 5.34
CA SER A 181 17.31 25.20 6.21
C SER A 181 17.46 24.47 7.52
N VAL A 182 16.92 25.05 8.57
CA VAL A 182 16.65 24.39 9.86
C VAL A 182 15.13 24.46 10.05
N TYR A 183 14.50 23.33 10.33
CA TYR A 183 13.05 23.27 10.44
C TYR A 183 12.60 22.35 11.56
N GLY A 184 11.40 22.64 12.05
CA GLY A 184 10.71 21.80 13.00
C GLY A 184 9.21 21.90 12.82
N PHE A 185 8.54 20.78 12.75
CA PHE A 185 7.08 20.66 12.72
C PHE A 185 6.64 19.83 13.90
N GLY A 186 5.52 20.19 14.53
CA GLY A 186 5.06 19.43 15.68
C GLY A 186 3.58 19.59 15.96
N ASN A 187 3.02 18.54 16.54
CA ASN A 187 1.68 18.55 17.11
C ASN A 187 1.62 17.76 18.42
N ASN A 188 0.54 17.97 19.15
CA ASN A 188 0.22 17.19 20.35
C ASN A 188 -1.31 17.02 20.49
N GLN A 189 -1.73 16.33 21.54
CA GLN A 189 -3.16 16.04 21.77
C GLN A 189 -4.07 17.28 21.83
N ASN A 190 -3.55 18.49 22.02
CA ASN A 190 -4.35 19.72 22.03
C ASN A 190 -4.67 20.23 20.62
N LEU A 191 -3.91 19.75 19.62
CA LEU A 191 -4.13 20.01 18.22
C LEU A 191 -4.82 18.82 17.50
N VAL A 192 -5.59 18.03 18.25
CA VAL A 192 -6.40 16.91 17.73
C VAL A 192 -7.83 17.03 18.25
N GLY A 193 -8.80 16.77 17.42
CA GLY A 193 -10.23 16.82 17.75
C GLY A 193 -10.54 16.04 19.02
N SER A 194 -11.29 16.68 19.94
CA SER A 194 -11.59 16.14 21.27
C SER A 194 -12.78 15.18 21.29
N LYS A 195 -13.60 15.19 20.26
CA LYS A 195 -14.82 14.38 20.18
C LYS A 195 -14.93 13.75 18.79
N TYR A 196 -15.35 12.52 18.78
CA TYR A 196 -15.56 11.76 17.58
C TYR A 196 -16.83 10.93 17.74
N PRO A 197 -17.81 11.01 16.83
CA PRO A 197 -19.07 10.29 16.94
C PRO A 197 -18.83 8.77 16.77
N LEU A 198 -19.41 8.01 17.69
CA LEU A 198 -19.46 6.56 17.62
C LEU A 198 -20.73 6.08 16.92
N ALA A 199 -20.72 4.87 16.38
CA ALA A 199 -21.85 4.29 15.68
C ALA A 199 -23.09 4.09 16.59
N ASP A 200 -22.91 3.99 17.89
CA ASP A 200 -23.96 3.87 18.91
C ASP A 200 -24.57 5.22 19.37
N GLY A 201 -24.14 6.33 18.78
CA GLY A 201 -24.59 7.68 19.10
C GLY A 201 -23.79 8.37 20.22
N GLY A 202 -22.77 7.70 20.77
CA GLY A 202 -21.84 8.27 21.73
C GLY A 202 -20.68 9.05 21.06
N TYR A 203 -19.72 9.47 21.89
CA TYR A 203 -18.48 10.11 21.42
C TYR A 203 -17.27 9.45 22.04
N ALA A 204 -16.26 9.15 21.21
CA ALA A 204 -14.96 8.76 21.72
C ALA A 204 -14.28 9.91 22.46
N PRO A 205 -13.54 9.62 23.55
CA PRO A 205 -12.90 10.64 24.35
C PRO A 205 -11.74 11.32 23.61
N LYS A 206 -11.30 12.45 24.17
CA LYS A 206 -10.06 13.11 23.75
C LYS A 206 -8.86 12.19 23.98
N PHE A 207 -7.87 12.24 23.09
CA PHE A 207 -6.61 11.56 23.34
C PHE A 207 -5.91 12.10 24.57
N ASN A 208 -5.48 11.20 25.46
CA ASN A 208 -4.81 11.58 26.70
C ASN A 208 -3.39 12.13 26.44
N LYS A 209 -2.70 11.59 25.45
CA LYS A 209 -1.34 11.96 25.09
C LYS A 209 -1.08 11.67 23.63
N GLN A 210 -0.51 12.62 22.92
CA GLN A 210 0.01 12.45 21.57
C GLN A 210 1.20 13.39 21.42
N ASN A 211 2.22 12.95 20.74
CA ASN A 211 3.38 13.76 20.38
C ASN A 211 3.87 13.34 19.00
N GLU A 212 3.83 14.28 18.07
CA GLU A 212 4.35 14.07 16.71
C GLU A 212 5.23 15.25 16.35
N TYR A 213 6.47 14.99 15.99
CA TYR A 213 7.38 16.01 15.50
C TYR A 213 8.28 15.50 14.40
N ASN A 214 8.64 16.42 13.51
CA ASN A 214 9.61 16.25 12.47
C ASN A 214 10.60 17.42 12.54
N VAL A 215 11.87 17.15 12.80
CA VAL A 215 12.91 18.18 12.92
C VAL A 215 14.10 17.82 12.03
N GLY A 216 14.67 18.82 11.37
CA GLY A 216 15.74 18.54 10.45
C GLY A 216 16.53 19.76 10.04
N VAL A 217 17.62 19.47 9.34
CA VAL A 217 18.55 20.44 8.77
C VAL A 217 18.94 20.03 7.36
N THR A 218 19.06 21.00 6.47
CA THR A 218 19.65 20.84 5.13
C THR A 218 20.78 21.85 4.95
N LEU A 219 21.80 21.47 4.20
CA LEU A 219 22.91 22.32 3.84
C LEU A 219 23.45 21.96 2.46
N GLY A 220 23.55 22.93 1.57
CA GLY A 220 24.12 22.77 0.24
C GLY A 220 25.05 23.93 -0.12
N GLY A 221 26.02 23.68 -0.98
CA GLY A 221 26.96 24.70 -1.42
C GLY A 221 28.10 24.15 -2.25
N PRO A 222 29.06 25.02 -2.62
CA PRO A 222 30.21 24.64 -3.40
C PRO A 222 31.32 24.10 -2.48
N ILE A 223 31.90 22.95 -2.82
CA ILE A 223 33.22 22.55 -2.35
C ILE A 223 34.29 23.26 -3.22
N ILE A 224 34.06 23.25 -4.53
CA ILE A 224 34.85 24.00 -5.51
C ILE A 224 33.85 24.73 -6.40
N LYS A 225 33.90 26.08 -6.42
CA LYS A 225 33.00 26.89 -7.26
C LYS A 225 32.99 26.41 -8.70
N ASP A 226 31.81 26.36 -9.31
CA ASP A 226 31.52 25.92 -10.67
C ASP A 226 31.80 24.44 -10.97
N LYS A 227 32.55 23.73 -10.07
CA LYS A 227 33.02 22.36 -10.32
C LYS A 227 32.42 21.32 -9.41
N LEU A 228 32.50 21.47 -8.09
CA LEU A 228 32.12 20.44 -7.15
C LEU A 228 31.22 21.01 -6.08
N PHE A 229 30.04 20.40 -5.96
CA PHE A 229 28.99 20.83 -5.05
C PHE A 229 28.60 19.69 -4.13
N PHE A 230 28.09 20.04 -2.97
CA PHE A 230 27.50 19.08 -2.04
C PHE A 230 26.08 19.54 -1.62
N PHE A 231 25.28 18.55 -1.22
CA PHE A 231 24.03 18.75 -0.51
C PHE A 231 23.90 17.68 0.56
N ALA A 232 23.66 18.07 1.80
CA ALA A 232 23.54 17.18 2.95
C ALA A 232 22.23 17.47 3.71
N ASN A 233 21.65 16.42 4.32
CA ASN A 233 20.51 16.56 5.20
C ASN A 233 20.51 15.57 6.35
N TYR A 234 19.88 15.96 7.44
CA TYR A 234 19.48 15.10 8.54
C TYR A 234 18.05 15.43 8.94
N GLU A 235 17.22 14.41 9.15
CA GLU A 235 15.84 14.54 9.63
C GLU A 235 15.55 13.46 10.68
N LYS A 236 14.94 13.87 11.78
CA LYS A 236 14.38 12.98 12.80
C LYS A 236 12.88 13.14 12.89
N THR A 237 12.16 12.03 12.78
CA THR A 237 10.71 11.98 12.94
C THR A 237 10.34 11.14 14.14
N ASN A 238 9.40 11.61 14.93
CA ASN A 238 8.77 10.84 16.00
C ASN A 238 7.28 11.05 15.97
N LYS A 239 6.53 9.96 15.98
CA LYS A 239 5.09 9.94 16.15
C LYS A 239 4.77 9.00 17.28
N THR A 240 4.10 9.48 18.32
CA THR A 240 3.67 8.69 19.47
C THR A 240 2.24 9.05 19.80
N TYR A 241 1.37 8.05 19.91
CA TYR A 241 -0.03 8.23 20.29
C TYR A 241 -0.44 7.11 21.25
N PRO A 242 -1.47 7.35 22.08
CA PRO A 242 -1.86 6.40 23.10
C PRO A 242 -2.41 5.11 22.49
N ASN A 243 -2.10 3.98 23.12
CA ASN A 243 -2.85 2.75 22.86
C ASN A 243 -4.26 2.93 23.46
N LEU A 244 -5.26 3.06 22.60
CA LEU A 244 -6.65 3.26 23.01
C LEU A 244 -7.29 1.98 23.56
N TYR A 245 -6.69 0.83 23.30
CA TYR A 245 -7.24 -0.50 23.59
C TYR A 245 -6.51 -1.14 24.78
N THR A 246 -6.45 -0.43 25.89
CA THR A 246 -5.92 -0.98 27.14
C THR A 246 -7.03 -1.61 27.97
N LEU A 247 -6.63 -2.44 28.93
CA LEU A 247 -7.57 -3.13 29.80
C LEU A 247 -8.44 -2.15 30.60
N GLY A 248 -9.76 -2.31 30.52
CA GLY A 248 -10.72 -1.44 31.17
C GLY A 248 -10.98 -0.10 30.47
N SER A 249 -10.37 0.14 29.29
CA SER A 249 -10.70 1.31 28.47
C SER A 249 -12.10 1.16 27.84
N GLU A 250 -12.80 2.29 27.68
CA GLU A 250 -14.14 2.32 27.05
C GLU A 250 -14.11 1.84 25.58
N GLN A 251 -12.97 1.90 24.93
CA GLN A 251 -12.78 1.46 23.54
C GLN A 251 -12.55 -0.05 23.42
N SER A 252 -12.22 -0.75 24.52
CA SER A 252 -11.99 -2.18 24.52
C SER A 252 -13.30 -2.93 24.73
N ALA A 253 -13.55 -3.93 23.90
CA ALA A 253 -14.65 -4.88 24.06
C ALA A 253 -14.29 -6.05 24.99
N VAL A 254 -13.06 -6.12 25.49
CA VAL A 254 -12.58 -7.18 26.35
C VAL A 254 -13.03 -6.94 27.80
N ASP A 255 -13.61 -7.97 28.43
CA ASP A 255 -14.04 -7.95 29.82
C ASP A 255 -12.80 -7.88 30.74
N ALA A 256 -12.69 -6.78 31.49
CA ALA A 256 -11.52 -6.54 32.34
C ALA A 256 -11.42 -7.50 33.53
N VAL A 257 -12.56 -7.96 34.10
CA VAL A 257 -12.57 -8.88 35.22
C VAL A 257 -12.07 -10.26 34.78
N LYS A 258 -12.62 -10.76 33.69
CA LYS A 258 -12.18 -12.04 33.10
C LYS A 258 -10.72 -11.99 32.63
N ALA A 259 -10.28 -10.88 32.05
CA ALA A 259 -8.91 -10.74 31.63
C ALA A 259 -7.93 -10.76 32.83
N ASN A 260 -8.22 -10.05 33.91
CA ASN A 260 -7.39 -10.12 35.14
C ASN A 260 -7.37 -11.52 35.76
N ASP A 261 -8.48 -12.25 35.73
CA ASP A 261 -8.53 -13.64 36.18
C ASP A 261 -7.63 -14.54 35.32
N ILE A 262 -7.65 -14.36 33.99
CA ILE A 262 -6.73 -15.04 33.06
C ILE A 262 -5.27 -14.77 33.41
N LEU A 263 -4.89 -13.51 33.66
CA LEU A 263 -3.51 -13.16 34.01
C LEU A 263 -3.07 -13.84 35.31
N THR A 264 -3.93 -13.87 36.32
CA THR A 264 -3.67 -14.54 37.60
C THR A 264 -3.44 -16.04 37.41
N LYS A 265 -4.31 -16.70 36.66
CA LYS A 265 -4.21 -18.12 36.37
C LYS A 265 -2.99 -18.47 35.48
N MET A 266 -2.67 -17.64 34.52
CA MET A 266 -1.47 -17.81 33.68
C MET A 266 -0.18 -17.65 34.51
N ALA A 267 -0.15 -16.72 35.47
CA ALA A 267 0.97 -16.59 36.40
C ALA A 267 1.16 -17.84 37.24
N ASP A 268 0.08 -18.45 37.75
CA ASP A 268 0.14 -19.70 38.53
C ASP A 268 0.62 -20.88 37.67
N ILE A 269 0.13 -21.01 36.43
CA ILE A 269 0.61 -22.05 35.49
C ILE A 269 2.11 -21.87 35.23
N ALA A 270 2.57 -20.64 34.96
CA ALA A 270 3.98 -20.36 34.71
C ALA A 270 4.86 -20.72 35.92
N ASN A 271 4.43 -20.32 37.11
CA ASN A 271 5.13 -20.68 38.35
C ASN A 271 5.22 -22.20 38.56
N ARG A 272 4.14 -22.95 38.31
CA ARG A 272 4.11 -24.41 38.43
C ARG A 272 5.01 -25.10 37.42
N GLN A 273 5.16 -24.53 36.25
CA GLN A 273 6.08 -25.04 35.23
C GLN A 273 7.53 -24.54 35.40
N GLY A 274 7.78 -23.63 36.35
CA GLY A 274 9.09 -23.04 36.57
C GLY A 274 9.58 -22.15 35.39
N VAL A 275 8.64 -21.60 34.61
CA VAL A 275 8.92 -20.80 33.43
C VAL A 275 8.64 -19.32 33.74
N ASN A 276 9.60 -18.44 33.37
CA ASN A 276 9.39 -16.98 33.46
C ASN A 276 8.59 -16.50 32.25
N PHE A 277 7.31 -16.78 32.23
CA PHE A 277 6.41 -16.40 31.15
C PHE A 277 5.89 -14.98 31.35
N PRO A 278 5.96 -14.06 30.30
CA PRO A 278 5.54 -12.68 30.44
C PRO A 278 4.02 -12.55 30.45
N ILE A 279 3.46 -12.15 31.59
CA ILE A 279 2.02 -11.92 31.79
C ILE A 279 1.62 -10.44 31.73
N ALA A 280 2.60 -9.51 31.76
CA ALA A 280 2.31 -8.08 31.70
C ALA A 280 1.61 -7.71 30.39
N LEU A 281 0.56 -6.89 30.49
CA LEU A 281 -0.16 -6.40 29.32
C LEU A 281 0.58 -5.21 28.68
N SER A 282 0.37 -5.02 27.38
CA SER A 282 0.89 -3.89 26.66
C SER A 282 0.13 -2.62 27.06
N THR A 283 0.81 -1.72 27.74
CA THR A 283 0.32 -0.37 28.09
C THR A 283 1.08 0.70 27.31
N SER A 284 2.04 0.28 26.48
CA SER A 284 2.92 1.19 25.74
C SER A 284 2.16 2.01 24.73
N ASP A 285 2.50 3.29 24.64
CA ASP A 285 2.09 4.15 23.54
C ASP A 285 2.58 3.55 22.20
N ILE A 286 1.76 3.65 21.17
CA ILE A 286 2.13 3.24 19.82
C ILE A 286 3.06 4.30 19.23
N TYR A 287 4.22 3.89 18.77
CA TYR A 287 5.20 4.82 18.22
C TYR A 287 5.69 4.42 16.83
N THR A 288 6.03 5.43 16.05
CA THR A 288 6.81 5.35 14.82
C THR A 288 7.93 6.37 14.92
N LYS A 289 9.17 5.94 14.76
CA LYS A 289 10.35 6.79 14.83
C LYS A 289 11.25 6.54 13.64
N SER A 290 11.86 7.59 13.08
CA SER A 290 12.86 7.42 12.04
C SER A 290 13.96 8.48 12.09
N ASN A 291 15.15 8.09 11.63
CA ASN A 291 16.27 8.98 11.32
C ASN A 291 16.56 8.86 9.84
N LYS A 292 16.73 9.99 9.16
CA LYS A 292 17.06 10.05 7.75
C LYS A 292 18.30 10.90 7.55
N VAL A 293 19.28 10.37 6.83
CA VAL A 293 20.53 11.06 6.48
C VAL A 293 20.69 11.00 4.97
N GLY A 294 21.12 12.08 4.37
CA GLY A 294 21.43 12.11 2.93
C GLY A 294 22.66 12.95 2.65
N LEU A 295 23.45 12.51 1.70
CA LEU A 295 24.60 13.23 1.15
C LEU A 295 24.63 13.06 -0.36
N LYS A 296 24.71 14.15 -1.09
CA LYS A 296 24.85 14.19 -2.54
C LYS A 296 26.04 15.03 -2.92
N LEU A 297 26.84 14.54 -3.85
CA LEU A 297 27.95 15.23 -4.47
C LEU A 297 27.68 15.35 -5.95
N ASP A 298 27.84 16.57 -6.48
CA ASP A 298 27.65 16.87 -7.88
C ASP A 298 28.95 17.45 -8.45
N TRP A 299 29.52 16.79 -9.44
CA TRP A 299 30.78 17.12 -10.02
C TRP A 299 30.67 17.46 -11.52
N ASN A 300 30.92 18.71 -11.88
CA ASN A 300 31.17 19.13 -13.26
C ASN A 300 32.63 18.80 -13.60
N ILE A 301 32.88 17.60 -14.11
CA ILE A 301 34.25 17.12 -14.43
C ILE A 301 34.89 18.05 -15.48
N ASN A 302 34.14 18.31 -16.54
CA ASN A 302 34.45 19.26 -17.60
C ASN A 302 33.15 19.72 -18.28
N GLU A 303 33.19 20.45 -19.38
CA GLU A 303 32.04 20.98 -20.12
C GLU A 303 31.13 19.88 -20.72
N THR A 304 31.68 18.68 -20.92
CA THR A 304 30.98 17.57 -21.56
C THR A 304 30.59 16.45 -20.61
N ASN A 305 31.17 16.38 -19.42
CA ASN A 305 30.96 15.29 -18.47
C ASN A 305 30.58 15.85 -17.10
N LYS A 306 29.50 15.30 -16.55
CA LYS A 306 29.02 15.58 -15.20
C LYS A 306 28.76 14.26 -14.48
N ALA A 307 29.17 14.19 -13.23
CA ALA A 307 28.92 13.04 -12.36
C ALA A 307 28.14 13.47 -11.13
N SER A 308 27.32 12.57 -10.62
CA SER A 308 26.73 12.72 -9.28
C SER A 308 26.91 11.44 -8.48
N LEU A 309 27.07 11.58 -7.18
CA LEU A 309 27.11 10.48 -6.22
C LEU A 309 26.20 10.83 -5.07
N ARG A 310 25.31 9.92 -4.71
CA ARG A 310 24.37 10.08 -3.61
C ARG A 310 24.39 8.89 -2.69
N TRP A 311 24.41 9.14 -1.40
CA TRP A 311 24.15 8.17 -0.35
C TRP A 311 22.99 8.64 0.51
N SER A 312 22.10 7.72 0.90
CA SER A 312 21.05 7.98 1.89
C SER A 312 20.84 6.79 2.81
N LEU A 313 20.55 7.12 4.07
CA LEU A 313 20.17 6.19 5.13
C LEU A 313 18.76 6.56 5.62
N VAL A 314 17.90 5.55 5.73
CA VAL A 314 16.63 5.63 6.48
C VAL A 314 16.67 4.51 7.51
N ASP A 315 16.61 4.87 8.78
CA ASP A 315 16.56 3.97 9.92
C ASP A 315 15.25 4.23 10.68
N ALA A 316 14.41 3.21 10.80
CA ALA A 316 13.04 3.35 11.28
C ALA A 316 12.59 2.21 12.18
N VAL A 317 11.72 2.54 13.13
CA VAL A 317 11.09 1.56 14.02
C VAL A 317 9.63 1.93 14.30
N GLN A 318 8.76 0.93 14.30
CA GLN A 318 7.34 1.07 14.63
C GLN A 318 6.90 -0.03 15.60
N LEU A 319 6.18 0.32 16.67
CA LEU A 319 5.53 -0.67 17.55
C LEU A 319 4.25 -1.18 16.90
N ASN A 320 4.18 -2.50 16.73
CA ASN A 320 3.03 -3.20 16.17
C ASN A 320 2.33 -4.08 17.21
N ASN A 321 1.07 -4.40 16.97
CA ASN A 321 0.25 -5.33 17.78
C ASN A 321 0.13 -4.98 19.26
N ALA A 322 0.12 -3.71 19.61
CA ALA A 322 -0.08 -3.26 21.01
C ALA A 322 -1.49 -3.57 21.55
N GLY A 323 -2.48 -3.72 20.70
CA GLY A 323 -3.86 -4.05 21.01
C GLY A 323 -4.84 -3.62 19.92
N SER A 324 -6.09 -4.05 20.05
CA SER A 324 -7.22 -3.62 19.21
C SER A 324 -8.51 -3.58 20.03
N ARG A 325 -9.61 -3.07 19.45
CA ARG A 325 -10.93 -3.06 20.10
C ARG A 325 -11.31 -4.45 20.67
N THR A 326 -10.98 -5.51 19.95
CA THR A 326 -11.35 -6.89 20.27
C THR A 326 -10.16 -7.72 20.77
N SER A 327 -9.03 -7.11 21.09
CA SER A 327 -7.90 -7.83 21.69
C SER A 327 -7.10 -6.98 22.65
N ILE A 328 -6.86 -7.51 23.83
CA ILE A 328 -5.87 -7.05 24.79
C ILE A 328 -4.64 -7.95 24.65
N ASN A 329 -3.49 -7.33 24.40
CA ASN A 329 -2.26 -8.04 24.09
C ASN A 329 -1.23 -7.91 25.21
N GLY A 330 -0.46 -8.96 25.44
CA GLY A 330 0.70 -8.94 26.33
C GLY A 330 1.80 -8.01 25.82
N SER A 331 2.64 -7.54 26.71
CA SER A 331 3.80 -6.69 26.37
C SER A 331 4.78 -7.38 25.42
N SER A 332 4.91 -8.70 25.52
CA SER A 332 5.73 -9.54 24.64
C SER A 332 5.07 -9.87 23.31
N TYR A 333 3.75 -9.74 23.21
CA TYR A 333 2.99 -9.92 21.96
C TYR A 333 3.13 -8.73 21.03
N ALA A 334 3.25 -7.52 21.59
CA ALA A 334 3.60 -6.34 20.84
C ALA A 334 5.09 -6.39 20.47
N PHE A 335 5.42 -6.05 19.23
CA PHE A 335 6.80 -6.07 18.76
C PHE A 335 7.21 -4.81 18.01
N PRO A 336 8.44 -4.32 18.20
CA PRO A 336 9.05 -3.33 17.32
C PRO A 336 9.33 -3.95 15.95
N PHE A 337 8.87 -3.30 14.90
CA PHE A 337 9.29 -3.58 13.53
C PHE A 337 10.38 -2.58 13.17
N GLU A 338 11.57 -3.08 12.93
CA GLU A 338 12.78 -2.32 12.60
C GLU A 338 13.05 -2.41 11.11
N SER A 339 13.41 -1.30 10.48
CA SER A 339 13.76 -1.24 9.06
C SER A 339 14.91 -0.27 8.84
N THR A 340 15.99 -0.76 8.23
CA THR A 340 17.14 0.06 7.86
C THR A 340 17.39 -0.05 6.36
N THR A 341 17.29 1.07 5.66
CA THR A 341 17.56 1.18 4.22
C THR A 341 18.78 2.05 3.96
N ASN A 342 19.79 1.51 3.27
CA ASN A 342 20.91 2.25 2.70
C ASN A 342 20.80 2.27 1.19
N SER A 343 20.95 3.44 0.57
CA SER A 343 20.89 3.59 -0.88
C SER A 343 22.08 4.38 -1.39
N PHE A 344 22.79 3.84 -2.37
CA PHE A 344 23.91 4.45 -3.08
C PHE A 344 23.54 4.59 -4.55
N ILE A 345 23.75 5.77 -5.12
CA ILE A 345 23.45 6.07 -6.52
C ILE A 345 24.64 6.82 -7.10
N ALA A 346 25.15 6.34 -8.24
CA ALA A 346 26.16 7.02 -9.03
C ALA A 346 25.61 7.24 -10.44
N GLU A 347 25.77 8.44 -10.98
CA GLU A 347 25.32 8.81 -12.32
C GLU A 347 26.45 9.55 -13.05
N LEU A 348 26.60 9.25 -14.34
CA LEU A 348 27.50 9.94 -15.25
C LEU A 348 26.72 10.38 -16.49
N GLN A 349 26.68 11.69 -16.73
CA GLN A 349 26.12 12.30 -17.94
C GLN A 349 27.27 12.78 -18.82
N SER A 350 27.34 12.28 -20.05
CA SER A 350 28.38 12.57 -21.01
C SER A 350 27.80 13.06 -22.35
N ARG A 351 28.29 14.19 -22.82
CA ARG A 351 28.06 14.65 -24.19
C ARG A 351 29.25 14.19 -25.05
N ILE A 352 29.10 13.02 -25.69
CA ILE A 352 30.17 12.38 -26.47
C ILE A 352 30.50 13.19 -27.72
N SER A 353 29.47 13.78 -28.34
CA SER A 353 29.59 14.69 -29.47
C SER A 353 28.41 15.69 -29.48
N PRO A 354 28.38 16.71 -30.38
CA PRO A 354 27.20 17.57 -30.52
C PRO A 354 25.88 16.83 -30.79
N SER A 355 25.96 15.65 -31.37
CA SER A 355 24.80 14.81 -31.73
C SER A 355 24.62 13.55 -30.88
N VAL A 356 25.51 13.26 -29.93
CA VAL A 356 25.44 12.04 -29.13
C VAL A 356 25.64 12.37 -27.66
N ALA A 357 24.69 11.96 -26.85
CA ALA A 357 24.75 12.03 -25.38
C ALA A 357 24.58 10.64 -24.77
N ASN A 358 25.17 10.43 -23.62
CA ASN A 358 25.04 9.19 -22.84
C ASN A 358 24.73 9.55 -21.38
N GLU A 359 23.89 8.73 -20.74
CA GLU A 359 23.59 8.77 -19.32
C GLU A 359 23.73 7.35 -18.77
N ALA A 360 24.72 7.14 -17.92
CA ALA A 360 24.96 5.88 -17.22
C ALA A 360 24.64 6.04 -15.75
N ARG A 361 23.93 5.09 -15.16
CA ARG A 361 23.57 5.06 -13.75
C ARG A 361 23.81 3.69 -13.14
N ALA A 362 24.35 3.68 -11.92
CA ALA A 362 24.49 2.49 -11.09
C ALA A 362 23.91 2.78 -9.71
N SER A 363 23.19 1.84 -9.15
CA SER A 363 22.70 1.96 -7.78
C SER A 363 22.79 0.65 -7.01
N TYR A 364 22.93 0.78 -5.68
CA TYR A 364 22.86 -0.31 -4.72
C TYR A 364 21.95 0.11 -3.57
N VAL A 365 20.90 -0.66 -3.34
CA VAL A 365 19.96 -0.47 -2.22
C VAL A 365 20.01 -1.71 -1.33
N ARG A 366 20.31 -1.49 -0.05
CA ARG A 366 20.36 -2.50 0.99
C ARG A 366 19.26 -2.26 2.00
N VAL A 367 18.32 -3.21 2.11
CA VAL A 367 17.20 -3.17 3.07
C VAL A 367 17.34 -4.29 4.09
N ARG A 368 17.12 -3.97 5.36
CA ARG A 368 17.15 -4.93 6.48
C ARG A 368 15.94 -4.68 7.36
N ASP A 369 15.00 -5.62 7.31
CA ASP A 369 13.76 -5.59 8.08
C ASP A 369 13.77 -6.68 9.14
N ASN A 370 13.37 -6.36 10.37
CA ASN A 370 13.36 -7.29 11.48
C ASN A 370 12.14 -7.06 12.37
N ARG A 371 11.54 -8.14 12.87
CA ARG A 371 10.59 -8.09 13.98
C ARG A 371 11.32 -8.44 15.27
N ALA A 372 11.61 -7.42 16.06
CA ALA A 372 12.31 -7.61 17.33
C ALA A 372 11.35 -8.24 18.36
N ILE A 373 11.69 -9.43 18.84
CA ILE A 373 10.94 -10.14 19.88
C ILE A 373 11.64 -9.97 21.23
N SER A 374 10.86 -9.94 22.32
CA SER A 374 11.34 -9.72 23.69
C SER A 374 11.78 -10.99 24.42
N GLY A 375 11.74 -12.13 23.75
CA GLY A 375 12.10 -13.43 24.31
C GLY A 375 11.53 -14.56 23.45
N GLU A 376 11.69 -15.78 23.89
CA GLU A 376 11.15 -17.00 23.22
C GLU A 376 10.04 -17.59 24.10
N TYR A 377 8.80 -17.34 23.69
CA TYR A 377 7.61 -17.77 24.45
C TYR A 377 6.54 -18.29 23.48
N PRO A 378 5.81 -19.36 23.85
CA PRO A 378 4.65 -19.77 23.07
C PRO A 378 3.58 -18.69 23.05
N ASN A 379 2.79 -18.66 21.99
CA ASN A 379 1.60 -17.83 21.89
C ASN A 379 0.44 -18.49 22.66
N VAL A 380 -0.26 -17.73 23.48
CA VAL A 380 -1.47 -18.19 24.16
C VAL A 380 -2.59 -17.19 23.90
N THR A 381 -3.62 -17.61 23.17
CA THR A 381 -4.82 -16.83 22.85
C THR A 381 -6.03 -17.39 23.57
N ILE A 382 -6.71 -16.60 24.36
CA ILE A 382 -8.00 -16.94 25.00
C ILE A 382 -9.08 -16.05 24.39
N ASN A 383 -9.98 -16.66 23.60
CA ASN A 383 -11.12 -16.00 22.98
C ASN A 383 -12.29 -15.84 23.94
N GLY A 384 -13.37 -15.17 23.53
CA GLY A 384 -14.61 -15.06 24.30
C GLY A 384 -14.46 -14.35 25.65
N VAL A 385 -13.50 -13.45 25.77
CA VAL A 385 -13.30 -12.62 26.95
C VAL A 385 -14.13 -11.35 26.81
N GLY A 386 -15.42 -11.43 27.13
CA GLY A 386 -16.39 -10.42 26.74
C GLY A 386 -16.61 -10.42 25.23
N GLY A 387 -16.39 -9.29 24.57
CA GLY A 387 -16.46 -9.14 23.10
C GLY A 387 -15.11 -9.29 22.38
N GLY A 388 -14.11 -9.92 23.03
CA GLY A 388 -12.78 -10.02 22.46
C GLY A 388 -11.92 -11.16 22.97
N ALA A 389 -10.60 -11.02 22.89
CA ALA A 389 -9.61 -12.01 23.27
C ALA A 389 -8.47 -11.40 24.10
N VAL A 390 -7.79 -12.26 24.88
CA VAL A 390 -6.49 -11.96 25.50
C VAL A 390 -5.41 -12.77 24.78
N ASN A 391 -4.34 -12.10 24.34
CA ASN A 391 -3.19 -12.69 23.66
C ASN A 391 -1.93 -12.49 24.52
N LEU A 392 -1.24 -13.57 24.88
CA LEU A 392 -0.01 -13.56 25.67
C LEU A 392 1.11 -14.28 24.90
N GLY A 393 2.35 -14.11 25.37
CA GLY A 393 3.53 -14.66 24.70
C GLY A 393 3.92 -13.86 23.46
N ILE A 394 4.54 -14.51 22.46
CA ILE A 394 4.99 -13.86 21.22
C ILE A 394 3.91 -13.99 20.13
N GLU A 395 3.74 -12.92 19.32
CA GLU A 395 2.85 -12.99 18.16
C GLU A 395 3.37 -14.07 17.19
N ARG A 396 2.47 -14.96 16.78
CA ARG A 396 2.78 -16.21 16.10
C ARG A 396 3.64 -16.06 14.81
N SER A 397 3.43 -14.96 14.04
CA SER A 397 4.16 -14.68 12.80
C SER A 397 5.44 -13.88 13.04
N SER A 398 5.73 -13.49 14.29
CA SER A 398 6.91 -12.72 14.69
C SER A 398 7.96 -13.55 15.40
N MET A 399 7.65 -14.82 15.73
CA MET A 399 8.56 -15.72 16.46
C MET A 399 9.91 -15.90 15.73
N ALA A 400 9.89 -15.94 14.39
CA ALA A 400 11.08 -15.86 13.55
C ALA A 400 10.70 -15.14 12.25
N ASN A 401 11.07 -13.85 12.15
CA ASN A 401 10.69 -13.03 11.01
C ASN A 401 11.74 -11.92 10.75
N ARG A 402 12.49 -12.08 9.65
CA ARG A 402 13.51 -11.15 9.17
C ARG A 402 13.54 -11.18 7.64
N LEU A 403 13.77 -10.05 7.01
CA LEU A 403 13.92 -9.95 5.58
C LEU A 403 15.16 -9.10 5.24
N ASP A 404 16.08 -9.69 4.52
CA ASP A 404 17.25 -9.04 3.95
C ASP A 404 17.09 -8.92 2.44
N GLN A 405 17.27 -7.70 1.90
CA GLN A 405 17.20 -7.43 0.47
C GLN A 405 18.44 -6.67 0.03
N ASP A 406 19.07 -7.13 -1.05
CA ASP A 406 20.15 -6.43 -1.75
C ASP A 406 19.74 -6.25 -3.21
N ILE A 407 19.68 -5.00 -3.67
CA ILE A 407 19.16 -4.60 -4.99
C ILE A 407 20.24 -3.82 -5.71
N TYR A 408 20.68 -4.32 -6.86
CA TYR A 408 21.64 -3.66 -7.73
C TYR A 408 20.95 -3.24 -9.02
N THR A 409 21.14 -2.00 -9.44
CA THR A 409 20.59 -1.49 -10.70
C THR A 409 21.71 -0.94 -11.56
N LEU A 410 21.72 -1.32 -12.83
CA LEU A 410 22.60 -0.77 -13.86
C LEU A 410 21.76 -0.29 -15.02
N GLU A 411 21.89 0.98 -15.37
CA GLU A 411 21.16 1.63 -16.45
C GLU A 411 22.14 2.39 -17.35
N ASP A 412 21.94 2.29 -18.66
CA ASP A 412 22.67 3.08 -19.64
C ASP A 412 21.73 3.51 -20.76
N ASN A 413 21.80 4.80 -21.12
CA ASN A 413 20.97 5.44 -22.12
C ASN A 413 21.85 6.22 -23.11
N LEU A 414 21.96 5.72 -24.34
CA LEU A 414 22.59 6.44 -25.44
C LEU A 414 21.51 7.19 -26.24
N THR A 415 21.65 8.50 -26.37
CA THR A 415 20.77 9.35 -27.14
C THR A 415 21.52 9.90 -28.36
N TRP A 416 20.94 9.69 -29.56
CA TRP A 416 21.48 10.18 -30.82
C TRP A 416 20.50 11.12 -31.52
N TYR A 417 20.92 12.37 -31.70
CA TYR A 417 20.17 13.42 -32.38
C TYR A 417 20.54 13.46 -33.86
N LYS A 418 19.56 13.26 -34.75
CA LYS A 418 19.77 13.29 -36.21
C LYS A 418 18.60 13.96 -36.93
N GLY A 419 18.79 15.21 -37.34
CA GLY A 419 17.72 15.99 -37.95
C GLY A 419 16.52 16.14 -37.00
N ASN A 420 15.34 15.73 -37.42
CA ASN A 420 14.10 15.75 -36.63
C ASN A 420 13.89 14.51 -35.79
N HIS A 421 14.89 13.62 -35.69
CA HIS A 421 14.82 12.38 -34.94
C HIS A 421 15.70 12.42 -33.70
N THR A 422 15.19 11.89 -32.61
CA THR A 422 15.94 11.64 -31.37
C THR A 422 15.85 10.13 -31.06
N PHE A 423 16.89 9.42 -31.46
CA PHE A 423 16.99 7.98 -31.17
C PHE A 423 17.53 7.77 -29.77
N THR A 424 16.92 6.87 -29.01
CA THR A 424 17.41 6.41 -27.70
C THR A 424 17.57 4.91 -27.72
N PHE A 425 18.73 4.42 -27.35
CA PHE A 425 19.04 3.01 -27.15
C PHE A 425 19.50 2.83 -25.72
N GLY A 426 19.02 1.81 -25.04
CA GLY A 426 19.43 1.66 -23.65
C GLY A 426 19.14 0.29 -23.05
N THR A 427 19.60 0.17 -21.82
CA THR A 427 19.39 -1.02 -20.98
C THR A 427 19.12 -0.59 -19.56
N HIS A 428 18.27 -1.35 -18.85
CA HIS A 428 17.98 -1.18 -17.43
C HIS A 428 17.94 -2.56 -16.79
N ASN A 429 18.93 -2.87 -15.97
CA ASN A 429 19.12 -4.20 -15.41
C ASN A 429 19.05 -4.13 -13.90
N GLU A 430 18.16 -4.91 -13.30
CA GLU A 430 18.03 -5.04 -11.86
C GLU A 430 18.37 -6.47 -11.44
N LEU A 431 19.26 -6.59 -10.45
CA LEU A 431 19.64 -7.86 -9.84
C LEU A 431 19.28 -7.81 -8.37
N TYR A 432 18.72 -8.89 -7.87
CA TYR A 432 18.17 -9.00 -6.54
C TYR A 432 18.74 -10.19 -5.80
N LYS A 433 19.00 -10.00 -4.51
CA LYS A 433 19.25 -11.11 -3.59
C LYS A 433 18.34 -10.95 -2.39
N PHE A 434 17.60 -11.99 -2.06
CA PHE A 434 16.67 -12.03 -0.94
C PHE A 434 17.06 -13.13 0.04
N THR A 435 16.93 -12.83 1.33
CA THR A 435 17.00 -13.81 2.42
C THR A 435 15.82 -13.54 3.35
N ASN A 436 14.91 -14.51 3.46
CA ASN A 436 13.66 -14.38 4.18
C ASN A 436 13.53 -15.47 5.23
N LEU A 437 13.64 -15.07 6.49
CA LEU A 437 13.31 -15.90 7.65
C LEU A 437 11.84 -15.70 7.99
N PHE A 438 11.02 -16.73 7.80
CA PHE A 438 9.61 -16.68 8.16
C PHE A 438 9.13 -18.05 8.62
N LEU A 439 9.26 -18.29 9.94
CA LEU A 439 8.76 -19.49 10.60
C LEU A 439 7.67 -19.09 11.59
N GLN A 440 6.43 -19.40 11.24
CA GLN A 440 5.29 -19.17 12.13
C GLN A 440 5.22 -20.24 13.21
N ASP A 441 4.72 -19.87 14.38
CA ASP A 441 4.43 -20.78 15.48
C ASP A 441 5.66 -21.56 16.00
N LEU A 442 6.88 -21.02 15.82
CA LEU A 442 8.14 -21.69 16.18
C LEU A 442 8.21 -22.10 17.66
N PHE A 443 7.64 -21.31 18.54
CA PHE A 443 7.59 -21.59 19.99
C PHE A 443 6.26 -22.21 20.42
N GLY A 444 5.42 -22.67 19.48
CA GLY A 444 4.08 -23.19 19.74
C GLY A 444 3.01 -22.08 19.90
N SER A 445 1.80 -22.42 19.53
CA SER A 445 0.63 -21.53 19.67
C SER A 445 -0.59 -22.28 20.15
N TYR A 446 -1.19 -21.81 21.23
CA TYR A 446 -2.35 -22.38 21.88
C TYR A 446 -3.54 -21.40 21.80
N THR A 447 -4.68 -21.89 21.33
CA THR A 447 -5.91 -21.10 21.28
C THR A 447 -7.01 -21.79 22.07
N PHE A 448 -7.51 -21.14 23.10
CA PHE A 448 -8.70 -21.56 23.82
C PHE A 448 -9.95 -20.97 23.15
N LYS A 449 -11.02 -21.80 23.07
CA LYS A 449 -12.26 -21.41 22.41
C LYS A 449 -12.90 -20.17 23.05
N ASP A 450 -12.93 -20.17 24.39
CA ASP A 450 -13.51 -19.11 25.19
C ASP A 450 -12.89 -19.12 26.62
N TYR A 451 -13.29 -18.09 27.39
CA TYR A 451 -12.87 -17.96 28.78
C TYR A 451 -13.18 -19.18 29.63
N ASP A 452 -14.39 -19.75 29.48
CA ASP A 452 -14.83 -20.87 30.31
C ASP A 452 -13.99 -22.14 30.01
N SER A 453 -13.64 -22.37 28.75
CA SER A 453 -12.73 -23.45 28.36
C SER A 453 -11.35 -23.32 29.00
N PHE A 454 -10.80 -22.11 29.09
CA PHE A 454 -9.55 -21.86 29.78
C PHE A 454 -9.64 -22.06 31.29
N VAL A 455 -10.72 -21.59 31.94
CA VAL A 455 -10.93 -21.77 33.37
C VAL A 455 -11.09 -23.24 33.72
N ASN A 456 -11.84 -24.00 32.90
CA ASN A 456 -11.97 -25.44 33.07
C ASN A 456 -10.63 -26.18 32.95
N TYR A 457 -9.83 -25.81 31.96
CA TYR A 457 -8.46 -26.31 31.81
C TYR A 457 -7.62 -26.03 33.07
N TYR A 458 -7.61 -24.79 33.54
CA TYR A 458 -6.85 -24.37 34.73
C TYR A 458 -7.23 -25.16 35.97
N ASN A 459 -8.52 -25.33 36.23
CA ASN A 459 -9.02 -26.06 37.39
C ASN A 459 -8.59 -27.54 37.34
N ASP A 460 -8.74 -28.21 36.20
CA ASP A 460 -8.33 -29.59 36.05
C ASP A 460 -6.78 -29.73 36.12
N TYR A 461 -6.04 -28.77 35.59
CA TYR A 461 -4.57 -28.69 35.63
C TYR A 461 -4.03 -28.57 37.06
N VAL A 462 -4.57 -27.64 37.85
CA VAL A 462 -4.14 -27.40 39.24
C VAL A 462 -4.45 -28.59 40.15
N ASN A 463 -5.56 -29.26 39.89
CA ASN A 463 -6.00 -30.43 40.65
C ASN A 463 -5.34 -31.76 40.19
N GLY A 464 -4.56 -31.72 39.10
CA GLY A 464 -3.96 -32.91 38.50
C GLY A 464 -4.99 -33.88 37.90
N THR A 465 -6.13 -33.36 37.45
CA THR A 465 -7.28 -34.12 36.92
C THR A 465 -7.50 -33.89 35.42
N ILE A 466 -6.46 -33.53 34.68
CA ILE A 466 -6.54 -33.38 33.21
C ILE A 466 -7.03 -34.71 32.58
N ASP A 467 -8.19 -34.70 31.95
CA ASP A 467 -8.72 -35.86 31.23
C ASP A 467 -8.08 -35.94 29.82
N PRO A 468 -7.32 -37.04 29.55
CA PRO A 468 -6.63 -37.17 28.24
C PRO A 468 -7.59 -37.39 27.06
N ARG A 469 -8.89 -37.57 27.31
CA ARG A 469 -9.91 -37.72 26.24
C ARG A 469 -10.61 -36.39 25.93
N LYS A 470 -10.45 -35.38 26.79
CA LYS A 470 -11.08 -34.07 26.65
C LYS A 470 -10.20 -33.14 25.87
N SER A 471 -10.80 -32.36 25.00
CA SER A 471 -10.15 -31.22 24.33
C SER A 471 -10.42 -29.93 25.11
N TYR A 472 -9.41 -29.38 25.73
CA TYR A 472 -9.46 -28.07 26.39
C TYR A 472 -9.01 -26.93 25.44
N ILE A 473 -8.07 -27.24 24.56
CA ILE A 473 -7.44 -26.34 23.60
C ILE A 473 -8.18 -26.48 22.27
N ASN A 474 -8.70 -25.38 21.76
CA ASN A 474 -9.45 -25.39 20.50
C ASN A 474 -8.55 -25.55 19.28
N LEU A 475 -7.32 -25.02 19.36
CA LEU A 475 -6.37 -25.07 18.25
C LEU A 475 -4.95 -25.02 18.79
N TYR A 476 -4.13 -25.97 18.37
CA TYR A 476 -2.70 -25.99 18.59
C TYR A 476 -1.95 -25.91 17.28
N ARG A 477 -0.91 -25.05 17.25
CA ARG A 477 -0.01 -24.92 16.11
C ARG A 477 1.44 -24.99 16.58
N TYR A 478 2.26 -25.61 15.75
CA TYR A 478 3.70 -25.65 15.93
C TYR A 478 4.37 -25.73 14.57
N GLY A 479 5.31 -24.85 14.29
CA GLY A 479 6.10 -24.84 13.07
C GLY A 479 7.58 -24.93 13.39
N HIS A 480 8.31 -25.77 12.67
CA HIS A 480 9.74 -25.95 12.89
C HIS A 480 10.48 -26.20 11.58
N ALA A 481 11.74 -25.84 11.54
CA ALA A 481 12.63 -26.25 10.47
C ALA A 481 13.06 -27.71 10.67
N ASN A 482 13.15 -28.45 9.57
CA ASN A 482 13.71 -29.80 9.57
C ASN A 482 15.25 -29.67 9.64
N VAL A 483 15.80 -29.74 10.86
CA VAL A 483 17.21 -29.52 11.13
C VAL A 483 18.11 -30.55 10.44
N ASP A 484 17.63 -31.78 10.22
CA ASP A 484 18.36 -32.81 9.49
C ASP A 484 18.62 -32.44 8.04
N VAL A 485 17.74 -31.63 7.46
CA VAL A 485 17.84 -31.14 6.08
C VAL A 485 18.51 -29.77 6.01
N THR A 486 18.16 -28.88 6.92
CA THR A 486 18.54 -27.45 6.86
C THR A 486 19.81 -27.14 7.65
N GLY A 487 20.13 -27.96 8.67
CA GLY A 487 21.21 -27.70 9.60
C GLY A 487 20.96 -26.53 10.55
N ASP A 488 19.79 -25.88 10.46
CA ASP A 488 19.47 -24.67 11.24
C ASP A 488 17.99 -24.70 11.69
N PRO A 489 17.69 -24.60 13.02
CA PRO A 489 16.34 -24.53 13.54
C PRO A 489 15.60 -23.23 13.18
N ARG A 490 16.32 -22.19 12.76
CA ARG A 490 15.80 -20.93 12.24
C ARG A 490 16.10 -20.76 10.75
N TRP A 491 15.94 -21.81 10.00
CA TRP A 491 16.24 -21.80 8.57
C TRP A 491 15.52 -20.69 7.81
N GLU A 492 16.25 -20.03 6.95
CA GLU A 492 15.77 -18.93 6.10
C GLU A 492 15.88 -19.29 4.61
N SER A 493 14.85 -18.97 3.85
CA SER A 493 14.87 -19.14 2.41
C SER A 493 15.69 -18.02 1.75
N SER A 494 16.57 -18.40 0.82
CA SER A 494 17.36 -17.44 0.05
C SER A 494 17.28 -17.75 -1.43
N PHE A 495 17.17 -16.70 -2.26
CA PHE A 495 17.21 -16.80 -3.71
C PHE A 495 17.62 -15.49 -4.35
N GLY A 496 18.20 -15.60 -5.57
CA GLY A 496 18.53 -14.50 -6.44
C GLY A 496 17.53 -14.37 -7.58
N ALA A 497 17.32 -13.15 -8.03
CA ALA A 497 16.51 -12.86 -9.21
C ALA A 497 17.15 -11.73 -10.04
N ALA A 498 16.77 -11.64 -11.31
CA ALA A 498 17.12 -10.52 -12.16
C ALA A 498 15.97 -10.14 -13.08
N GLN A 499 15.92 -8.87 -13.47
CA GLN A 499 15.11 -8.40 -14.59
C GLN A 499 16.03 -7.61 -15.51
N LEU A 500 16.32 -8.18 -16.66
CA LEU A 500 17.15 -7.55 -17.68
C LEU A 500 16.26 -6.88 -18.71
N SER A 501 16.57 -5.65 -19.07
CA SER A 501 15.73 -4.87 -19.98
C SER A 501 16.58 -4.19 -21.03
N PHE A 502 16.15 -4.29 -22.30
CA PHE A 502 16.76 -3.64 -23.45
C PHE A 502 15.68 -2.88 -24.22
N TYR A 503 16.02 -1.70 -24.70
CA TYR A 503 15.04 -0.87 -25.40
C TYR A 503 15.66 0.01 -26.48
N ALA A 504 14.83 0.34 -27.48
CA ALA A 504 15.12 1.30 -28.53
C ALA A 504 13.89 2.15 -28.80
N GLN A 505 14.08 3.43 -29.01
CA GLN A 505 13.00 4.40 -29.25
C GLN A 505 13.46 5.44 -30.24
N ASP A 506 12.52 5.91 -31.07
CA ASP A 506 12.65 7.14 -31.84
C ASP A 506 11.57 8.13 -31.43
N LYS A 507 11.96 9.36 -31.15
CA LYS A 507 11.11 10.53 -31.01
C LYS A 507 11.29 11.37 -32.25
N TRP A 508 10.28 11.35 -33.10
CA TRP A 508 10.26 12.01 -34.39
C TRP A 508 9.40 13.26 -34.39
N ASP A 509 10.02 14.41 -34.55
CA ASP A 509 9.34 15.70 -34.78
C ASP A 509 8.95 15.77 -36.27
N ALA A 510 7.85 15.04 -36.64
CA ALA A 510 7.43 14.89 -38.02
C ALA A 510 7.07 16.23 -38.69
N THR A 511 6.52 17.13 -37.89
CA THR A 511 6.31 18.55 -38.26
C THR A 511 6.59 19.46 -37.05
N THR A 512 6.58 20.77 -37.22
CA THR A 512 6.76 21.74 -36.11
C THR A 512 5.69 21.65 -35.04
N ASN A 513 4.55 20.98 -35.30
CA ASN A 513 3.43 20.86 -34.37
C ASN A 513 2.96 19.42 -34.15
N PHE A 514 3.60 18.43 -34.78
CA PHE A 514 3.26 17.03 -34.60
C PHE A 514 4.51 16.20 -34.29
N GLN A 515 4.49 15.52 -33.15
CA GLN A 515 5.54 14.65 -32.67
C GLN A 515 4.99 13.24 -32.49
N LEU A 516 5.74 12.25 -32.98
CA LEU A 516 5.48 10.82 -32.80
C LEU A 516 6.64 10.21 -32.03
N THR A 517 6.33 9.42 -31.00
CA THR A 517 7.30 8.64 -30.24
C THR A 517 6.92 7.16 -30.40
N TYR A 518 7.83 6.35 -30.86
CA TYR A 518 7.62 4.91 -30.97
C TYR A 518 8.86 4.15 -30.55
N GLY A 519 8.65 3.02 -29.87
CA GLY A 519 9.75 2.23 -29.36
C GLY A 519 9.34 0.85 -28.93
N LEU A 520 10.34 0.05 -28.67
CA LEU A 520 10.20 -1.33 -28.22
C LEU A 520 11.09 -1.53 -26.99
N ARG A 521 10.52 -2.13 -25.97
CA ARG A 521 11.23 -2.59 -24.78
C ARG A 521 11.02 -4.11 -24.64
N MET A 522 12.05 -4.80 -24.23
CA MET A 522 12.03 -6.21 -23.88
C MET A 522 12.52 -6.36 -22.42
N ASP A 523 11.72 -6.99 -21.60
CA ASP A 523 12.05 -7.33 -20.21
C ASP A 523 12.20 -8.85 -20.09
N ILE A 524 13.31 -9.34 -19.53
CA ILE A 524 13.60 -10.74 -19.32
C ILE A 524 13.67 -11.02 -17.82
N PRO A 525 12.62 -11.61 -17.21
CA PRO A 525 12.67 -12.03 -15.81
C PRO A 525 13.49 -13.31 -15.66
N ILE A 526 14.35 -13.36 -14.67
CA ILE A 526 15.21 -14.52 -14.38
C ILE A 526 15.10 -14.80 -12.87
N ILE A 527 14.80 -16.04 -12.50
CA ILE A 527 14.99 -16.57 -11.16
C ILE A 527 16.23 -17.45 -11.18
N MET A 528 17.26 -17.08 -10.39
CA MET A 528 18.59 -17.66 -10.48
C MET A 528 18.67 -19.03 -9.81
N ASP A 529 17.94 -19.20 -8.70
CA ASP A 529 17.96 -20.40 -7.88
C ASP A 529 16.75 -21.29 -8.17
N THR A 530 16.80 -22.52 -7.70
CA THR A 530 15.71 -23.51 -7.83
C THR A 530 15.28 -23.92 -6.43
N PRO A 531 13.97 -23.90 -6.10
CA PRO A 531 13.48 -24.39 -4.82
C PRO A 531 13.83 -25.87 -4.61
N THR A 532 13.90 -26.30 -3.38
CA THR A 532 14.22 -27.69 -3.02
C THR A 532 13.22 -28.68 -3.62
N ALA A 533 13.73 -29.76 -4.21
CA ALA A 533 12.91 -30.84 -4.74
C ALA A 533 12.23 -31.62 -3.61
N ASN A 534 10.93 -31.84 -3.74
CA ASN A 534 10.15 -32.76 -2.94
C ASN A 534 9.70 -33.92 -3.85
N GLU A 535 10.52 -34.95 -3.95
CA GLU A 535 10.26 -36.09 -4.83
C GLU A 535 8.98 -36.86 -4.44
N PRO A 536 8.70 -37.13 -3.14
CA PRO A 536 7.41 -37.71 -2.74
C PRO A 536 6.21 -36.88 -3.17
N PHE A 537 6.30 -35.55 -3.08
CA PHE A 537 5.23 -34.68 -3.59
C PHE A 537 5.11 -34.73 -5.09
N ALA A 538 6.22 -34.72 -5.84
CA ALA A 538 6.19 -34.80 -7.29
C ALA A 538 5.50 -36.07 -7.78
N GLN A 539 5.84 -37.22 -7.20
CA GLN A 539 5.17 -38.51 -7.48
C GLN A 539 3.67 -38.47 -7.15
N TYR A 540 3.32 -37.88 -6.00
CA TYR A 540 1.92 -37.71 -5.63
C TYR A 540 1.17 -36.79 -6.60
N ALA A 541 1.76 -35.67 -7.00
CA ALA A 541 1.18 -34.75 -7.98
C ALA A 541 0.95 -35.41 -9.35
N ASP A 542 1.89 -36.26 -9.78
CA ASP A 542 1.75 -37.05 -11.02
C ASP A 542 0.55 -38.00 -10.94
N THR A 543 0.30 -38.67 -9.79
CA THR A 543 -0.90 -39.50 -9.62
C THR A 543 -2.20 -38.71 -9.70
N LYS A 544 -2.16 -37.40 -9.43
CA LYS A 544 -3.30 -36.49 -9.51
C LYS A 544 -3.41 -35.78 -10.88
N GLY A 545 -2.41 -35.96 -11.74
CA GLY A 545 -2.37 -35.29 -13.04
C GLY A 545 -2.12 -33.78 -12.97
N TRP A 546 -1.57 -33.28 -11.84
CA TRP A 546 -1.39 -31.83 -11.63
C TRP A 546 -0.24 -31.22 -12.41
N ASN A 547 0.72 -32.02 -12.89
CA ASN A 547 1.91 -31.59 -13.63
C ASN A 547 2.66 -30.41 -12.96
N VAL A 548 2.89 -30.50 -11.65
CA VAL A 548 3.62 -29.51 -10.84
C VAL A 548 4.69 -30.18 -9.99
N LYS A 549 5.80 -29.45 -9.77
CA LYS A 549 6.93 -29.87 -8.92
C LYS A 549 7.40 -28.71 -8.09
N THR A 550 7.90 -28.96 -6.89
CA THR A 550 8.44 -27.88 -6.04
C THR A 550 9.69 -27.25 -6.64
N ASN A 551 10.56 -28.04 -7.27
CA ASN A 551 11.79 -27.58 -7.95
C ASN A 551 11.56 -27.17 -9.40
N GLN A 552 10.35 -26.79 -9.78
CA GLN A 552 10.07 -26.26 -11.13
C GLN A 552 10.78 -24.94 -11.36
N ARG A 553 11.46 -24.79 -12.49
CA ARG A 553 12.06 -23.51 -12.89
C ARG A 553 11.05 -22.64 -13.61
N LEU A 554 11.09 -21.35 -13.32
CA LEU A 554 10.35 -20.35 -14.09
C LEU A 554 11.00 -20.19 -15.47
N ALA A 555 10.20 -20.21 -16.53
CA ALA A 555 10.70 -19.88 -17.86
C ALA A 555 11.08 -18.40 -17.92
N SER A 556 12.34 -18.12 -18.32
CA SER A 556 12.81 -16.73 -18.54
C SER A 556 12.29 -16.19 -19.86
N THR A 557 10.98 -16.15 -20.04
CA THR A 557 10.31 -15.73 -21.27
C THR A 557 10.42 -14.21 -21.43
N PRO A 558 10.99 -13.71 -22.56
CA PRO A 558 11.03 -12.28 -22.83
C PRO A 558 9.62 -11.68 -22.92
N LEU A 559 9.41 -10.60 -22.22
CA LEU A 559 8.15 -9.84 -22.17
C LEU A 559 8.31 -8.57 -23.02
N TRP A 560 7.60 -8.51 -24.13
CA TRP A 560 7.68 -7.43 -25.09
C TRP A 560 6.73 -6.30 -24.74
N SER A 561 7.23 -5.06 -24.79
CA SER A 561 6.51 -3.83 -24.45
C SER A 561 6.64 -2.80 -25.58
N PRO A 562 5.96 -3.00 -26.74
CA PRO A 562 5.87 -1.98 -27.77
C PRO A 562 5.05 -0.79 -27.27
N ARG A 563 5.47 0.43 -27.63
CA ARG A 563 4.79 1.68 -27.28
C ARG A 563 4.80 2.64 -28.44
N VAL A 564 3.67 3.33 -28.64
CA VAL A 564 3.52 4.41 -29.58
C VAL A 564 2.76 5.55 -28.90
N GLY A 565 3.31 6.74 -28.93
CA GLY A 565 2.69 7.94 -28.38
C GLY A 565 2.79 9.09 -29.39
N PHE A 566 1.84 9.99 -29.36
CA PHE A 566 1.84 11.19 -30.19
C PHE A 566 1.49 12.44 -29.39
N ARG A 567 1.90 13.57 -29.90
CA ARG A 567 1.51 14.91 -29.46
C ARG A 567 1.27 15.79 -30.67
N TRP A 568 0.13 16.43 -30.71
CA TRP A 568 -0.29 17.28 -31.79
C TRP A 568 -0.81 18.62 -31.27
N ASP A 569 -0.08 19.68 -31.54
CA ASP A 569 -0.55 21.06 -31.37
C ASP A 569 -1.40 21.44 -32.58
N ILE A 570 -2.73 21.34 -32.43
CA ILE A 570 -3.69 21.41 -33.56
C ILE A 570 -3.56 22.73 -34.33
N ASN A 571 -3.47 23.81 -33.61
CA ASN A 571 -3.48 25.16 -34.21
C ASN A 571 -2.07 25.79 -34.32
N LYS A 572 -1.02 25.13 -33.84
CA LYS A 572 0.36 25.68 -33.72
C LYS A 572 0.49 26.91 -32.78
N ASP A 573 -0.48 27.10 -31.92
CA ASP A 573 -0.53 28.20 -30.94
C ASP A 573 -0.51 27.70 -29.48
N ARG A 574 -0.36 26.37 -29.29
CA ARG A 574 -0.37 25.68 -28.00
C ARG A 574 -1.67 25.83 -27.21
N ARG A 575 -2.76 26.31 -27.83
CA ARG A 575 -4.07 26.43 -27.19
C ARG A 575 -4.84 25.11 -27.16
N TYR A 576 -4.60 24.22 -28.12
CA TYR A 576 -5.24 22.91 -28.21
C TYR A 576 -4.19 21.84 -28.51
N ILE A 577 -3.85 21.04 -27.54
CA ILE A 577 -2.87 19.97 -27.67
C ILE A 577 -3.56 18.62 -27.47
N LEU A 578 -3.67 17.88 -28.56
CA LEU A 578 -4.12 16.49 -28.51
C LEU A 578 -2.90 15.58 -28.33
N ARG A 579 -2.93 14.71 -27.35
CA ARG A 579 -1.87 13.76 -27.06
C ARG A 579 -2.42 12.41 -26.66
N GLY A 580 -1.62 11.37 -26.79
CA GLY A 580 -2.03 10.05 -26.38
C GLY A 580 -1.15 8.97 -26.96
N GLY A 581 -1.63 7.75 -26.84
CA GLY A 581 -0.91 6.59 -27.38
C GLY A 581 -1.47 5.26 -26.91
N VAL A 582 -0.76 4.23 -27.33
CA VAL A 582 -1.00 2.84 -26.95
C VAL A 582 0.32 2.17 -26.62
N GLY A 583 0.31 1.31 -25.61
CA GLY A 583 1.53 0.57 -25.28
C GLY A 583 1.27 -0.58 -24.32
N VAL A 584 2.18 -1.54 -24.35
CA VAL A 584 2.27 -2.61 -23.37
C VAL A 584 3.23 -2.17 -22.26
N PHE A 585 2.80 -2.39 -21.03
CA PHE A 585 3.58 -2.07 -19.84
C PHE A 585 3.82 -3.35 -19.05
N THR A 586 5.08 -3.65 -18.78
CA THR A 586 5.53 -4.78 -17.96
C THR A 586 5.90 -4.26 -16.57
N GLY A 587 5.33 -4.87 -15.54
CA GLY A 587 5.61 -4.58 -14.13
C GLY A 587 6.69 -5.49 -13.55
N ARG A 588 7.05 -5.21 -12.31
CA ARG A 588 7.75 -6.16 -11.42
C ARG A 588 6.71 -7.07 -10.75
N ILE A 589 7.15 -8.23 -10.30
CA ILE A 589 6.38 -9.04 -9.37
C ILE A 589 6.81 -8.68 -7.93
N PRO A 590 5.91 -8.61 -6.96
CA PRO A 590 6.29 -8.70 -5.55
C PRO A 590 6.99 -10.05 -5.29
N PHE A 591 8.30 -10.01 -5.00
CA PHE A 591 9.09 -11.25 -4.89
C PHE A 591 8.70 -12.14 -3.71
N VAL A 592 7.92 -11.64 -2.76
CA VAL A 592 7.33 -12.48 -1.70
C VAL A 592 6.46 -13.61 -2.28
N TRP A 593 5.81 -13.42 -3.42
CA TRP A 593 5.01 -14.46 -4.05
C TRP A 593 5.87 -15.60 -4.64
N ILE A 594 7.07 -15.28 -5.09
CA ILE A 594 8.08 -16.27 -5.49
C ILE A 594 8.73 -16.91 -4.25
N SER A 595 9.04 -16.09 -3.20
CA SER A 595 9.62 -16.56 -1.94
C SER A 595 8.78 -17.65 -1.27
N ASN A 596 7.45 -17.59 -1.38
CA ASN A 596 6.54 -18.60 -0.85
C ASN A 596 6.86 -20.01 -1.40
N ASN A 597 7.35 -20.13 -2.64
CA ASN A 597 7.69 -21.42 -3.26
C ASN A 597 9.02 -21.97 -2.71
N TYR A 598 9.92 -21.13 -2.25
CA TYR A 598 11.17 -21.54 -1.60
C TYR A 598 10.93 -21.95 -0.15
N ALA A 599 10.04 -21.28 0.56
CA ALA A 599 9.74 -21.56 1.96
C ALA A 599 8.85 -22.78 2.15
N ASN A 600 7.91 -23.05 1.24
CA ASN A 600 6.87 -24.07 1.40
C ASN A 600 7.02 -25.22 0.39
N THR A 601 8.16 -25.90 0.42
CA THR A 601 8.41 -27.12 -0.38
C THR A 601 7.95 -28.41 0.33
N GLY A 602 7.64 -28.33 1.64
CA GLY A 602 7.32 -29.45 2.48
C GLY A 602 8.54 -30.28 2.94
N ILE A 603 9.77 -29.82 2.66
CA ILE A 603 11.03 -30.49 3.04
C ILE A 603 11.76 -29.75 4.16
N GLN A 604 11.95 -28.42 4.00
CA GLN A 604 12.73 -27.63 4.94
C GLN A 604 11.95 -27.23 6.20
N VAL A 605 10.64 -27.07 6.07
CA VAL A 605 9.75 -26.64 7.14
C VAL A 605 8.57 -27.59 7.26
N SER A 606 8.25 -27.95 8.49
CA SER A 606 7.04 -28.70 8.83
C SER A 606 6.17 -27.86 9.76
N SER A 607 4.86 -28.03 9.64
CA SER A 607 3.90 -27.37 10.53
C SER A 607 2.85 -28.36 11.01
N PHE A 608 2.49 -28.22 12.29
CA PHE A 608 1.37 -28.94 12.90
C PHE A 608 0.23 -27.94 13.09
N ASN A 609 -0.96 -28.33 12.70
CA ASN A 609 -2.17 -27.51 12.87
C ASN A 609 -3.29 -28.47 13.28
N VAL A 610 -3.54 -28.58 14.59
CA VAL A 610 -4.45 -29.58 15.15
C VAL A 610 -5.63 -28.90 15.82
N ASN A 611 -6.81 -29.09 15.24
CA ASN A 611 -8.06 -28.60 15.81
C ASN A 611 -8.52 -29.55 16.95
N SER A 612 -8.91 -28.95 18.06
CA SER A 612 -9.46 -29.62 19.24
C SER A 612 -8.64 -30.85 19.68
N PRO A 613 -7.31 -30.69 19.89
CA PRO A 613 -6.48 -31.81 20.35
C PRO A 613 -6.96 -32.34 21.70
N THR A 614 -7.05 -33.64 21.83
CA THR A 614 -7.40 -34.30 23.12
C THR A 614 -6.15 -34.57 23.95
N GLY A 615 -6.22 -34.38 25.26
CA GLY A 615 -5.14 -34.64 26.19
C GLY A 615 -3.90 -33.76 26.02
N LEU A 616 -4.00 -32.67 25.25
CA LEU A 616 -2.91 -31.71 25.12
C LEU A 616 -2.88 -30.77 26.32
N GLU A 617 -1.72 -30.63 26.94
CA GLU A 617 -1.48 -29.65 27.99
C GLU A 617 -0.84 -28.39 27.44
N LEU A 618 -1.16 -27.26 28.05
CA LEU A 618 -0.48 -25.99 27.78
C LEU A 618 0.95 -26.07 28.33
N LEU A 619 1.92 -26.03 27.44
CA LEU A 619 3.34 -26.02 27.77
C LEU A 619 3.95 -24.67 27.46
N LEU A 620 4.48 -23.99 28.47
CA LEU A 620 5.05 -22.64 28.36
C LEU A 620 6.56 -22.64 28.02
N ASP A 621 7.22 -23.82 28.07
CA ASP A 621 8.59 -23.99 27.61
C ASP A 621 8.65 -24.04 26.08
N PRO A 622 9.35 -23.10 25.42
CA PRO A 622 9.48 -23.10 23.96
C PRO A 622 10.23 -24.34 23.43
N ASN A 623 11.14 -24.92 24.19
CA ASN A 623 11.95 -26.09 23.77
C ASN A 623 11.19 -27.42 23.86
N GLY A 624 10.09 -27.46 24.58
CA GLY A 624 9.27 -28.65 24.73
C GLY A 624 8.20 -28.88 23.66
N GLN A 625 8.09 -27.96 22.71
CA GLN A 625 6.95 -27.96 21.77
C GLN A 625 6.96 -29.10 20.78
N GLU A 626 8.12 -29.57 20.34
CA GLU A 626 8.25 -30.70 19.44
C GLU A 626 7.76 -31.99 20.10
N ALA A 627 8.18 -32.23 21.37
CA ALA A 627 7.71 -33.39 22.15
C ALA A 627 6.20 -33.33 22.41
N ASN A 628 5.65 -32.13 22.61
CA ASN A 628 4.22 -31.92 22.79
C ASN A 628 3.44 -32.19 21.49
N ALA A 629 3.93 -31.70 20.33
CA ALA A 629 3.35 -31.97 19.02
C ALA A 629 3.38 -33.47 18.66
N SER A 630 4.47 -34.17 18.98
CA SER A 630 4.64 -35.58 18.69
C SER A 630 3.63 -36.50 19.44
N LYS A 631 3.14 -36.09 20.64
CA LYS A 631 2.09 -36.76 21.37
C LYS A 631 0.77 -36.87 20.62
N LEU A 632 0.51 -35.92 19.73
CA LEU A 632 -0.76 -35.82 19.01
C LEU A 632 -0.89 -36.80 17.84
N LYS A 633 0.16 -37.57 17.52
CA LYS A 633 0.20 -38.48 16.35
C LYS A 633 -0.35 -37.87 15.06
N ALA A 634 -0.35 -36.56 14.98
CA ALA A 634 -0.76 -35.85 13.80
C ALA A 634 0.33 -36.00 12.75
N LEU A 635 -0.03 -36.36 11.52
CA LEU A 635 0.83 -36.18 10.37
C LEU A 635 1.10 -34.69 10.28
N GLY A 636 2.37 -34.27 10.25
CA GLY A 636 2.70 -32.87 10.02
C GLY A 636 1.97 -32.42 8.79
N SER A 637 1.17 -31.34 8.91
CA SER A 637 0.46 -30.80 7.76
C SER A 637 1.43 -30.02 6.90
N GLN A 638 1.53 -30.39 5.63
CA GLN A 638 2.39 -29.71 4.65
C GLN A 638 1.56 -28.84 3.73
N THR A 639 1.84 -27.56 3.74
CA THR A 639 1.40 -26.64 2.68
C THR A 639 2.48 -26.58 1.63
N ILE A 640 2.14 -26.93 0.41
CA ILE A 640 3.05 -26.88 -0.75
C ILE A 640 2.72 -25.67 -1.58
N ASN A 641 3.73 -24.90 -1.94
CA ASN A 641 3.61 -23.80 -2.90
C ASN A 641 4.42 -24.12 -4.16
N VAL A 642 3.78 -23.95 -5.31
CA VAL A 642 4.36 -24.15 -6.63
C VAL A 642 3.95 -23.00 -7.54
N TYR A 643 4.64 -22.82 -8.66
CA TYR A 643 4.24 -21.90 -9.71
C TYR A 643 4.14 -22.60 -11.06
N ASP A 644 3.35 -22.03 -11.95
CA ASP A 644 3.32 -22.49 -13.33
C ASP A 644 4.67 -22.23 -14.00
N HIS A 645 5.20 -23.20 -14.77
CA HIS A 645 6.47 -23.03 -15.47
C HIS A 645 6.47 -21.79 -16.39
N ASN A 646 5.33 -21.51 -17.02
CA ASN A 646 5.14 -20.41 -17.96
C ASN A 646 4.59 -19.14 -17.26
N PHE A 647 4.64 -19.05 -15.95
CA PHE A 647 4.19 -17.87 -15.23
C PHE A 647 4.92 -16.62 -15.73
N LYS A 648 4.16 -15.55 -15.99
CA LYS A 648 4.64 -14.28 -16.52
C LYS A 648 4.40 -13.16 -15.51
N TYR A 649 5.29 -12.19 -15.49
CA TYR A 649 5.08 -10.97 -14.72
C TYR A 649 3.88 -10.19 -15.25
N ALA A 650 3.31 -9.31 -14.42
CA ALA A 650 2.14 -8.52 -14.78
C ALA A 650 2.40 -7.68 -16.03
N GLN A 651 1.46 -7.74 -16.99
CA GLN A 651 1.47 -6.91 -18.19
C GLN A 651 0.08 -6.35 -18.48
N ASN A 652 0.04 -5.07 -18.85
CA ASN A 652 -1.19 -4.38 -19.26
C ASN A 652 -1.00 -3.75 -20.64
N LEU A 653 -1.99 -3.91 -21.52
CA LEU A 653 -2.15 -3.08 -22.72
C LEU A 653 -2.92 -1.82 -22.31
N ARG A 654 -2.29 -0.65 -22.47
CA ARG A 654 -2.85 0.63 -22.04
C ARG A 654 -3.04 1.57 -23.21
N PHE A 655 -4.20 2.20 -23.26
CA PHE A 655 -4.55 3.29 -24.15
C PHE A 655 -4.69 4.57 -23.32
N ASN A 656 -4.16 5.65 -23.82
CA ASN A 656 -4.34 6.99 -23.24
C ASN A 656 -4.71 7.98 -24.33
N LEU A 657 -5.64 8.85 -24.04
CA LEU A 657 -5.98 10.00 -24.89
C LEU A 657 -6.18 11.22 -23.98
N GLY A 658 -5.47 12.29 -24.24
CA GLY A 658 -5.51 13.54 -23.50
C GLY A 658 -5.70 14.74 -24.43
N LEU A 659 -6.52 15.69 -24.01
CA LEU A 659 -6.68 17.00 -24.64
C LEU A 659 -6.36 18.08 -23.61
N ASP A 660 -5.30 18.83 -23.85
CA ASP A 660 -4.97 20.03 -23.09
C ASP A 660 -5.45 21.25 -23.89
N PHE A 661 -6.22 22.15 -23.25
CA PHE A 661 -6.78 23.31 -23.93
C PHE A 661 -6.95 24.53 -23.01
N ASP A 662 -6.76 25.72 -23.55
CA ASP A 662 -7.01 26.99 -22.86
C ASP A 662 -8.33 27.60 -23.34
N VAL A 663 -9.26 27.74 -22.40
CA VAL A 663 -10.55 28.41 -22.61
C VAL A 663 -10.86 29.27 -21.40
N LEU A 664 -11.21 30.55 -21.63
CA LEU A 664 -11.49 31.56 -20.62
C LEU A 664 -10.29 31.83 -19.68
N GLY A 665 -9.06 31.64 -20.19
CA GLY A 665 -7.84 31.77 -19.39
C GLY A 665 -7.78 30.70 -18.25
N ILE A 666 -8.42 29.55 -18.45
CA ILE A 666 -8.31 28.38 -17.64
C ILE A 666 -7.64 27.29 -18.48
N ASN A 667 -6.56 26.72 -17.95
CA ASN A 667 -5.89 25.58 -18.58
C ASN A 667 -6.64 24.29 -18.20
N TRP A 668 -7.31 23.69 -19.17
CA TRP A 668 -8.05 22.45 -19.01
C TRP A 668 -7.23 21.25 -19.48
N THR A 669 -7.35 20.14 -18.77
CA THR A 669 -6.84 18.83 -19.18
C THR A 669 -7.98 17.82 -19.07
N ALA A 670 -8.44 17.29 -20.19
CA ALA A 670 -9.35 16.14 -20.24
C ALA A 670 -8.53 14.90 -20.60
N GLU A 671 -8.69 13.82 -19.86
CA GLU A 671 -7.88 12.63 -20.06
C GLU A 671 -8.68 11.33 -19.86
N ALA A 672 -8.47 10.37 -20.76
CA ALA A 672 -9.05 9.02 -20.71
C ALA A 672 -7.92 8.00 -20.74
N ILE A 673 -7.95 7.07 -19.79
CA ILE A 673 -7.03 5.93 -19.72
C ILE A 673 -7.86 4.65 -19.69
N TYR A 674 -7.56 3.71 -20.60
CA TYR A 674 -8.08 2.35 -20.58
C TYR A 674 -6.91 1.38 -20.49
N SER A 675 -6.95 0.46 -19.52
CA SER A 675 -5.92 -0.59 -19.37
C SER A 675 -6.58 -1.95 -19.38
N LYS A 676 -6.16 -2.83 -20.28
CA LYS A 676 -6.57 -4.24 -20.35
C LYS A 676 -5.48 -5.11 -19.76
N THR A 677 -5.82 -5.96 -18.83
CA THR A 677 -4.92 -6.95 -18.27
C THR A 677 -4.55 -7.98 -19.35
N MET A 678 -3.25 -8.18 -19.58
CA MET A 678 -2.70 -9.24 -20.42
C MET A 678 -2.22 -10.41 -19.56
N ASN A 679 -1.49 -10.11 -18.48
CA ASN A 679 -1.05 -11.07 -17.49
C ASN A 679 -1.22 -10.42 -16.10
N ASP A 680 -1.85 -11.15 -15.19
CA ASP A 680 -1.92 -10.83 -13.76
C ASP A 680 -1.88 -12.13 -12.97
N ILE A 681 -1.71 -12.05 -11.65
CA ILE A 681 -1.64 -13.25 -10.80
C ILE A 681 -2.99 -13.93 -10.65
N LEU A 682 -2.94 -15.26 -10.53
CA LEU A 682 -4.02 -16.11 -10.07
C LEU A 682 -3.43 -17.17 -9.12
N TYR A 683 -4.08 -17.38 -7.99
CA TYR A 683 -3.77 -18.49 -7.09
C TYR A 683 -4.85 -19.56 -7.20
N GLU A 684 -4.41 -20.82 -7.30
CA GLU A 684 -5.26 -22.01 -7.32
C GLU A 684 -4.88 -22.90 -6.12
N ASN A 685 -5.84 -23.54 -5.46
CA ASN A 685 -5.58 -24.58 -4.48
C ASN A 685 -5.95 -25.94 -5.09
N LEU A 686 -4.95 -26.72 -5.48
CA LEU A 686 -5.12 -28.01 -6.13
C LEU A 686 -5.60 -29.12 -5.18
N ALA A 687 -5.65 -28.83 -3.86
CA ALA A 687 -6.12 -29.80 -2.87
C ALA A 687 -7.65 -29.99 -2.87
N TYR A 688 -8.39 -29.15 -3.61
CA TYR A 688 -9.86 -29.18 -3.67
C TYR A 688 -10.36 -29.21 -5.11
N GLU A 689 -11.32 -30.07 -5.38
CA GLU A 689 -11.98 -30.22 -6.69
C GLU A 689 -13.49 -30.12 -6.54
N GLN A 690 -14.17 -29.64 -7.61
CA GLN A 690 -15.63 -29.56 -7.64
C GLN A 690 -16.25 -30.95 -7.62
N THR A 691 -17.30 -31.14 -6.80
CA THR A 691 -18.06 -32.40 -6.72
C THR A 691 -19.05 -32.61 -7.85
N GLY A 692 -19.30 -31.59 -8.67
CA GLY A 692 -20.38 -31.58 -9.66
C GLY A 692 -21.76 -31.29 -9.07
N ARG A 693 -21.86 -31.02 -7.76
CA ARG A 693 -23.11 -30.69 -7.05
C ARG A 693 -23.07 -29.24 -6.57
N THR A 694 -24.24 -28.65 -6.36
CA THR A 694 -24.35 -27.30 -5.83
C THR A 694 -24.89 -27.27 -4.40
N PHE A 695 -24.65 -26.16 -3.71
CA PHE A 695 -25.05 -25.97 -2.32
C PHE A 695 -26.58 -26.06 -2.14
N GLY A 696 -27.34 -25.38 -3.01
CA GLY A 696 -28.80 -25.43 -2.97
C GLY A 696 -29.37 -26.81 -3.26
N GLU A 697 -28.76 -27.59 -4.18
CA GLU A 697 -29.17 -28.98 -4.44
C GLU A 697 -28.96 -29.90 -3.24
N VAL A 698 -27.85 -29.74 -2.52
CA VAL A 698 -27.49 -30.62 -1.41
C VAL A 698 -28.25 -30.27 -0.13
N TYR A 699 -28.40 -28.99 0.16
CA TYR A 699 -28.95 -28.49 1.42
C TYR A 699 -30.34 -27.84 1.27
N GLY A 700 -31.01 -27.97 0.12
CA GLY A 700 -32.36 -27.44 -0.11
C GLY A 700 -33.41 -27.99 0.88
N SER A 701 -33.26 -29.26 1.29
CA SER A 701 -34.14 -29.86 2.32
C SER A 701 -33.94 -29.23 3.72
N ALA A 702 -32.81 -28.59 3.97
CA ALA A 702 -32.51 -27.82 5.18
C ALA A 702 -32.89 -26.33 5.03
N GLY A 703 -33.65 -25.96 4.00
CA GLY A 703 -34.16 -24.61 3.77
C GLY A 703 -33.17 -23.67 3.08
N VAL A 704 -32.05 -24.18 2.55
CA VAL A 704 -31.15 -23.40 1.71
C VAL A 704 -31.84 -23.09 0.38
N PRO A 705 -31.81 -21.84 -0.12
CA PRO A 705 -32.33 -21.49 -1.43
C PRO A 705 -31.75 -22.35 -2.55
N VAL A 706 -32.59 -22.95 -3.39
CA VAL A 706 -32.14 -23.79 -4.53
C VAL A 706 -31.35 -22.94 -5.55
N GLU A 707 -31.63 -21.64 -5.62
CA GLU A 707 -30.96 -20.66 -6.46
C GLU A 707 -29.54 -20.35 -5.97
N ASP A 708 -29.18 -20.71 -4.74
CA ASP A 708 -27.78 -20.69 -4.30
C ASP A 708 -27.04 -21.87 -4.94
N ASN A 709 -26.76 -21.70 -6.21
CA ASN A 709 -26.13 -22.67 -7.09
C ASN A 709 -24.58 -22.65 -7.06
N ARG A 710 -23.97 -22.16 -5.94
CA ARG A 710 -22.53 -22.25 -5.78
C ARG A 710 -22.07 -23.72 -5.80
N PRO A 711 -20.95 -24.02 -6.51
CA PRO A 711 -20.46 -25.40 -6.55
C PRO A 711 -19.92 -25.83 -5.20
N LEU A 712 -20.13 -27.08 -4.83
CA LEU A 712 -19.50 -27.71 -3.67
C LEU A 712 -18.18 -28.38 -4.06
N PHE A 713 -17.23 -28.34 -3.16
CA PHE A 713 -15.90 -28.91 -3.32
C PHE A 713 -15.68 -30.11 -2.40
N SER A 714 -14.70 -30.92 -2.76
CA SER A 714 -14.20 -32.01 -1.92
C SER A 714 -12.68 -31.98 -1.89
N LYS A 715 -12.14 -32.33 -0.73
CA LYS A 715 -10.69 -32.39 -0.53
C LYS A 715 -10.12 -33.66 -1.15
N VAL A 716 -9.34 -33.50 -2.21
CA VAL A 716 -8.74 -34.64 -2.94
C VAL A 716 -7.39 -35.11 -2.35
N THR A 717 -6.84 -34.35 -1.40
CA THR A 717 -5.62 -34.71 -0.65
C THR A 717 -5.90 -35.41 0.68
N ALA A 718 -7.14 -35.81 0.95
CA ALA A 718 -7.50 -36.51 2.17
C ALA A 718 -6.64 -37.77 2.35
N GLY A 719 -6.10 -38.00 3.56
CA GLY A 719 -5.23 -39.15 3.89
C GLY A 719 -3.77 -38.99 3.44
N SER A 720 -3.41 -37.87 2.80
CA SER A 720 -2.01 -37.50 2.50
C SER A 720 -1.49 -36.42 3.48
N PRO A 721 -0.17 -36.24 3.59
CA PRO A 721 0.40 -35.16 4.38
C PRO A 721 0.17 -33.77 3.76
N TYR A 722 -0.21 -33.68 2.47
CA TYR A 722 -0.36 -32.43 1.73
C TYR A 722 -1.72 -31.78 2.02
N THR A 723 -1.75 -30.86 2.96
CA THR A 723 -3.00 -30.22 3.42
C THR A 723 -3.56 -29.26 2.39
N ASN A 724 -2.69 -28.46 1.78
CA ASN A 724 -3.00 -27.53 0.71
C ASN A 724 -1.87 -27.49 -0.33
N VAL A 725 -2.20 -27.25 -1.57
CA VAL A 725 -1.25 -27.11 -2.66
C VAL A 725 -1.60 -25.87 -3.45
N TYR A 726 -0.91 -24.75 -3.16
CA TYR A 726 -1.16 -23.48 -3.81
C TYR A 726 -0.27 -23.32 -5.05
N LYS A 727 -0.91 -23.13 -6.18
CA LYS A 727 -0.23 -22.86 -7.47
C LYS A 727 -0.40 -21.41 -7.87
N LEU A 728 0.70 -20.71 -8.08
CA LEU A 728 0.75 -19.38 -8.67
C LEU A 728 0.73 -19.49 -10.20
N SER A 729 -0.28 -18.90 -10.82
CA SER A 729 -0.51 -18.92 -12.27
C SER A 729 -0.92 -17.52 -12.77
N ASN A 730 -1.27 -17.39 -14.05
CA ASN A 730 -1.70 -16.13 -14.63
C ASN A 730 -3.17 -16.12 -15.03
N THR A 731 -3.72 -14.91 -15.08
CA THR A 731 -5.01 -14.59 -15.68
C THR A 731 -4.88 -13.40 -16.63
N SER A 732 -5.70 -13.37 -17.68
CA SER A 732 -5.88 -12.22 -18.58
C SER A 732 -7.19 -11.47 -18.35
N LYS A 733 -7.97 -11.90 -17.34
CA LYS A 733 -9.23 -11.26 -16.98
C LYS A 733 -8.96 -9.98 -16.17
N GLY A 734 -9.55 -8.89 -16.57
CA GLY A 734 -9.44 -7.60 -15.86
C GLY A 734 -9.28 -6.42 -16.80
N TYR A 735 -9.70 -5.26 -16.31
CA TYR A 735 -9.49 -3.97 -16.99
C TYR A 735 -9.72 -2.80 -16.04
N THR A 736 -9.15 -1.64 -16.39
CA THR A 736 -9.47 -0.38 -15.72
C THR A 736 -9.84 0.68 -16.75
N VAL A 737 -10.76 1.57 -16.38
CA VAL A 737 -11.11 2.80 -17.11
C VAL A 737 -10.99 3.95 -16.14
N ASN A 738 -10.30 5.01 -16.57
CA ASN A 738 -10.17 6.24 -15.77
C ASN A 738 -10.42 7.43 -16.69
N LEU A 739 -11.38 8.26 -16.33
CA LEU A 739 -11.73 9.49 -17.04
C LEU A 739 -11.55 10.65 -16.09
N SER A 740 -10.78 11.68 -16.48
CA SER A 740 -10.56 12.85 -15.65
C SER A 740 -10.68 14.15 -16.44
N LEU A 741 -11.19 15.17 -15.76
CA LEU A 741 -11.19 16.55 -16.22
C LEU A 741 -10.58 17.41 -15.12
N LYS A 742 -9.55 18.19 -15.47
CA LYS A 742 -8.87 19.12 -14.56
C LYS A 742 -8.85 20.51 -15.18
N GLY A 743 -9.14 21.55 -14.39
CA GLY A 743 -8.97 22.95 -14.73
C GLY A 743 -8.01 23.64 -13.75
N GLU A 744 -7.09 24.43 -14.26
CA GLU A 744 -6.10 25.21 -13.50
C GLU A 744 -6.11 26.66 -13.95
N LYS A 745 -6.08 27.60 -12.99
CA LYS A 745 -6.00 29.02 -13.28
C LYS A 745 -5.06 29.72 -12.31
N HIS A 746 -4.13 30.44 -12.88
CA HIS A 746 -3.27 31.37 -12.15
C HIS A 746 -3.77 32.78 -12.35
N PHE A 747 -3.85 33.58 -11.29
CA PHE A 747 -4.19 34.99 -11.31
C PHE A 747 -2.97 35.83 -10.93
N ASP A 748 -2.72 36.92 -11.63
CA ASP A 748 -1.55 37.78 -11.40
C ASP A 748 -1.47 38.37 -9.98
N PHE A 749 -2.60 38.45 -9.28
CA PHE A 749 -2.62 38.92 -7.89
C PHE A 749 -2.20 37.86 -6.88
N GLY A 750 -1.75 36.67 -7.33
CA GLY A 750 -1.17 35.60 -6.48
C GLY A 750 -2.12 34.50 -6.05
N LEU A 751 -3.28 34.37 -6.72
CA LEU A 751 -4.22 33.26 -6.47
C LEU A 751 -4.05 32.19 -7.53
N ASP A 752 -3.80 30.94 -7.07
CA ASP A 752 -3.75 29.72 -7.88
C ASP A 752 -4.96 28.85 -7.55
N LEU A 753 -5.74 28.50 -8.55
CA LEU A 753 -6.91 27.62 -8.42
C LEU A 753 -6.72 26.35 -9.25
N MET A 754 -7.12 25.23 -8.69
CA MET A 754 -7.22 23.95 -9.39
C MET A 754 -8.53 23.25 -8.98
N ALA A 755 -9.21 22.64 -9.93
CA ALA A 755 -10.31 21.72 -9.67
C ALA A 755 -10.24 20.51 -10.63
N SER A 756 -10.58 19.34 -10.14
CA SER A 756 -10.65 18.14 -10.97
C SER A 756 -11.77 17.21 -10.55
N TYR A 757 -12.30 16.48 -11.51
CA TYR A 757 -13.20 15.36 -11.32
C TYR A 757 -12.64 14.14 -12.02
N THR A 758 -12.70 12.98 -11.36
CA THR A 758 -12.25 11.71 -11.92
C THR A 758 -13.32 10.65 -11.71
N TRP A 759 -13.59 9.91 -12.78
CA TRP A 759 -14.39 8.69 -12.73
C TRP A 759 -13.52 7.48 -13.02
N THR A 760 -13.65 6.44 -12.17
CA THR A 760 -12.85 5.21 -12.28
C THR A 760 -13.74 3.98 -12.25
N LYS A 761 -13.47 3.03 -13.14
CA LYS A 761 -13.98 1.66 -13.10
C LYS A 761 -12.80 0.69 -13.12
N SER A 762 -12.72 -0.17 -12.12
CA SER A 762 -11.65 -1.17 -12.02
C SER A 762 -12.26 -2.55 -11.76
N MET A 763 -11.86 -3.51 -12.60
CA MET A 763 -12.34 -4.90 -12.60
C MET A 763 -11.17 -5.86 -12.55
N SER A 764 -11.20 -6.85 -11.67
CA SER A 764 -10.16 -7.88 -11.54
C SER A 764 -10.76 -9.22 -11.07
N VAL A 765 -9.99 -10.27 -11.12
CA VAL A 765 -10.34 -11.57 -10.50
C VAL A 765 -9.61 -11.79 -9.18
N ASN A 766 -8.52 -11.05 -8.94
CA ASN A 766 -7.75 -11.07 -7.71
C ASN A 766 -7.22 -9.66 -7.41
N ASN A 767 -7.09 -9.31 -6.14
CA ASN A 767 -6.56 -8.00 -5.72
C ASN A 767 -5.05 -8.04 -5.44
N GLY A 768 -4.44 -9.23 -5.26
CA GLY A 768 -3.05 -9.37 -4.85
C GLY A 768 -2.75 -8.71 -3.49
N GLY A 769 -3.72 -8.75 -2.57
CA GLY A 769 -3.66 -7.97 -1.32
C GLY A 769 -2.74 -8.54 -0.25
N SER A 770 -2.34 -9.82 -0.35
CA SER A 770 -1.53 -10.52 0.65
C SER A 770 -0.12 -10.87 0.15
N SER A 771 0.80 -11.02 1.09
CA SER A 771 2.13 -11.59 0.88
C SER A 771 2.15 -13.12 0.93
N VAL A 772 1.10 -13.76 1.45
CA VAL A 772 1.01 -15.21 1.64
C VAL A 772 0.12 -15.83 0.57
N ALA A 773 0.57 -16.91 -0.07
CA ALA A 773 -0.16 -17.62 -1.12
C ALA A 773 -1.56 -18.07 -0.67
N GLU A 774 -1.65 -18.73 0.50
CA GLU A 774 -2.92 -19.11 1.12
C GLU A 774 -3.89 -17.94 1.25
N SER A 775 -3.42 -16.82 1.77
CA SER A 775 -4.27 -15.65 2.01
C SER A 775 -4.74 -14.99 0.71
N ASN A 776 -3.94 -14.99 -0.35
CA ASN A 776 -4.35 -14.49 -1.66
C ASN A 776 -5.44 -15.35 -2.30
N TRP A 777 -5.44 -16.66 -2.04
CA TRP A 777 -6.48 -17.56 -2.49
C TRP A 777 -7.70 -17.51 -1.54
N ARG A 778 -7.48 -17.69 -0.23
CA ARG A 778 -8.52 -17.79 0.79
C ARG A 778 -9.38 -16.54 0.94
N PHE A 779 -8.81 -15.34 0.80
CA PHE A 779 -9.52 -14.06 0.93
C PHE A 779 -9.87 -13.43 -0.43
N ASN A 780 -9.91 -14.26 -1.48
CA ASN A 780 -10.42 -13.85 -2.77
C ASN A 780 -11.90 -14.23 -2.88
N TYR A 781 -12.79 -13.27 -2.62
CA TYR A 781 -14.23 -13.47 -2.52
C TYR A 781 -14.84 -13.88 -3.85
N THR A 782 -15.55 -15.01 -3.85
CA THR A 782 -16.23 -15.59 -5.03
C THR A 782 -17.49 -16.34 -4.61
N TYR A 783 -18.40 -16.52 -5.51
CA TYR A 783 -19.56 -17.43 -5.36
C TYR A 783 -19.45 -18.62 -6.32
N ARG A 784 -18.37 -18.69 -7.09
CA ARG A 784 -18.10 -19.76 -8.04
C ARG A 784 -16.90 -20.61 -7.61
N ASN A 785 -16.00 -20.84 -8.53
CA ASN A 785 -14.79 -21.60 -8.31
C ASN A 785 -13.66 -20.66 -7.83
N PRO A 786 -13.11 -20.81 -6.62
CA PRO A 786 -12.01 -19.97 -6.16
C PRO A 786 -10.72 -20.16 -7.01
N ASN A 787 -10.59 -21.28 -7.74
CA ASN A 787 -9.50 -21.51 -8.68
C ASN A 787 -9.74 -20.86 -10.07
N ASP A 788 -10.98 -20.46 -10.38
CA ASP A 788 -11.33 -19.67 -11.57
C ASP A 788 -12.42 -18.64 -11.22
N PRO A 789 -12.11 -17.63 -10.41
CA PRO A 789 -13.08 -16.66 -9.91
C PRO A 789 -13.66 -15.81 -11.04
N GLU A 790 -14.90 -15.38 -10.84
CA GLU A 790 -15.57 -14.45 -11.74
C GLU A 790 -14.91 -13.06 -11.76
N LEU A 791 -15.05 -12.35 -12.88
CA LEU A 791 -14.65 -10.95 -12.98
C LEU A 791 -15.59 -10.07 -12.15
N GLY A 792 -15.05 -9.41 -11.14
CA GLY A 792 -15.77 -8.50 -10.25
C GLY A 792 -15.07 -7.15 -10.13
N ASN A 793 -15.69 -6.20 -9.42
CA ASN A 793 -14.99 -4.97 -9.07
C ASN A 793 -13.74 -5.31 -8.26
N SER A 794 -12.69 -4.54 -8.45
CA SER A 794 -11.48 -4.63 -7.62
C SER A 794 -11.63 -3.84 -6.31
N ALA A 795 -10.78 -4.13 -5.35
CA ALA A 795 -10.66 -3.33 -4.12
C ALA A 795 -10.27 -1.87 -4.40
N TYR A 796 -9.71 -1.59 -5.56
CA TYR A 796 -9.24 -0.27 -5.99
C TYR A 796 -10.31 0.52 -6.79
N ASN A 797 -11.54 0.01 -6.86
CA ASN A 797 -12.64 0.65 -7.59
C ASN A 797 -13.26 1.78 -6.75
N ILE A 798 -12.70 2.98 -6.86
CA ILE A 798 -13.24 4.20 -6.27
C ILE A 798 -13.89 5.03 -7.40
N PRO A 799 -15.22 4.90 -7.61
CA PRO A 799 -15.88 5.41 -8.82
C PRO A 799 -15.79 6.91 -9.01
N HIS A 800 -15.92 7.70 -7.97
CA HIS A 800 -15.99 9.15 -8.07
C HIS A 800 -14.97 9.81 -7.15
N ARG A 801 -14.24 10.79 -7.69
CA ARG A 801 -13.31 11.61 -6.94
C ARG A 801 -13.37 13.05 -7.42
N ILE A 802 -13.47 13.99 -6.48
CA ILE A 802 -13.42 15.42 -6.71
C ILE A 802 -12.24 15.98 -5.92
N GLN A 803 -11.47 16.87 -6.53
CA GLN A 803 -10.41 17.59 -5.87
C GLN A 803 -10.49 19.05 -6.27
N ALA A 804 -10.24 19.93 -5.31
CA ALA A 804 -10.02 21.34 -5.58
C ALA A 804 -8.93 21.88 -4.66
N SER A 805 -8.17 22.84 -5.14
CA SER A 805 -7.23 23.59 -4.32
C SER A 805 -7.24 25.07 -4.67
N ALA A 806 -7.02 25.88 -3.65
CA ALA A 806 -6.84 27.32 -3.79
C ALA A 806 -5.62 27.72 -2.96
N TYR A 807 -4.63 28.33 -3.61
CA TYR A 807 -3.45 28.87 -2.94
C TYR A 807 -3.38 30.39 -3.20
N TYR A 808 -3.26 31.15 -2.13
CA TYR A 808 -3.12 32.60 -2.24
C TYR A 808 -1.81 33.05 -1.61
N HIS A 809 -1.01 33.76 -2.40
CA HIS A 809 0.28 34.29 -1.99
C HIS A 809 0.24 35.80 -2.07
N VAL A 810 0.45 36.48 -0.96
CA VAL A 810 0.53 37.93 -0.92
C VAL A 810 1.86 38.38 -0.34
N ASN A 811 2.59 39.20 -1.10
CA ASN A 811 3.83 39.82 -0.66
C ASN A 811 3.56 41.28 -0.31
N TYR A 812 3.98 41.74 0.89
CA TYR A 812 3.74 43.08 1.37
C TYR A 812 4.90 43.62 2.23
N GLY A 813 4.78 44.85 2.67
CA GLY A 813 5.86 45.62 3.29
C GLY A 813 6.64 46.45 2.26
N ALA A 814 7.40 47.45 2.70
CA ALA A 814 8.10 48.39 1.83
C ALA A 814 9.12 47.73 0.88
N GLN A 815 9.72 46.58 1.28
CA GLN A 815 10.67 45.82 0.47
C GLN A 815 10.11 44.44 0.10
N LYS A 816 8.78 44.22 0.20
CA LYS A 816 8.10 42.92 0.04
C LYS A 816 8.72 41.84 0.92
N GLN A 817 9.18 42.21 2.10
CA GLN A 817 9.84 41.30 3.06
C GLN A 817 8.88 40.34 3.76
N TRP A 818 7.59 40.63 3.76
CA TRP A 818 6.56 39.76 4.32
C TRP A 818 5.82 39.01 3.22
N GLN A 819 5.59 37.72 3.44
CA GLN A 819 4.74 36.89 2.57
C GLN A 819 3.76 36.14 3.43
N THR A 820 2.49 36.23 3.13
CA THR A 820 1.44 35.36 3.67
C THR A 820 1.01 34.37 2.60
N THR A 821 0.97 33.10 2.95
CA THR A 821 0.43 32.02 2.11
C THR A 821 -0.79 31.43 2.80
N VAL A 822 -1.88 31.27 2.06
CA VAL A 822 -3.07 30.54 2.47
C VAL A 822 -3.37 29.48 1.44
N GLY A 823 -3.38 28.22 1.85
CA GLY A 823 -3.71 27.08 1.02
C GLY A 823 -4.96 26.37 1.53
N ILE A 824 -5.88 26.02 0.66
CA ILE A 824 -7.05 25.20 0.97
C ILE A 824 -7.09 24.06 -0.03
N ILE A 825 -7.22 22.83 0.46
CA ILE A 825 -7.44 21.63 -0.37
C ILE A 825 -8.77 21.03 0.04
N TYR A 826 -9.61 20.80 -0.95
CA TYR A 826 -10.83 19.99 -0.81
C TYR A 826 -10.66 18.67 -1.54
N GLN A 827 -10.99 17.58 -0.88
CA GLN A 827 -11.03 16.25 -1.46
C GLN A 827 -12.35 15.58 -1.11
N ALA A 828 -13.00 15.03 -2.12
CA ALA A 828 -14.16 14.21 -1.92
C ALA A 828 -14.06 12.96 -2.80
N LYS A 829 -14.45 11.80 -2.26
CA LYS A 829 -14.37 10.52 -2.96
C LYS A 829 -15.47 9.57 -2.52
N SER A 830 -15.86 8.66 -3.39
CA SER A 830 -16.61 7.48 -2.97
C SER A 830 -15.86 6.75 -1.87
N GLY A 831 -16.53 6.31 -0.84
CA GLY A 831 -15.91 5.49 0.20
C GLY A 831 -15.35 4.18 -0.37
N SER A 832 -14.61 3.44 0.44
CA SER A 832 -14.02 2.15 0.04
C SER A 832 -15.11 1.18 -0.46
N PRO A 833 -14.86 0.43 -1.55
CA PRO A 833 -15.78 -0.60 -2.00
C PRO A 833 -15.82 -1.75 -1.00
N TYR A 834 -16.98 -2.38 -0.81
CA TYR A 834 -17.12 -3.46 0.15
C TYR A 834 -17.83 -4.69 -0.43
N SER A 835 -17.51 -5.84 0.19
CA SER A 835 -18.15 -7.14 -0.09
C SER A 835 -18.86 -7.65 1.14
N ILE A 836 -19.95 -8.40 0.94
CA ILE A 836 -20.63 -9.16 1.98
C ILE A 836 -20.42 -10.65 1.69
N TYR A 837 -19.98 -11.39 2.70
CA TYR A 837 -19.69 -12.81 2.59
C TYR A 837 -20.17 -13.57 3.84
N TYR A 838 -20.24 -14.90 3.75
CA TYR A 838 -20.50 -15.74 4.91
C TYR A 838 -19.23 -15.96 5.74
N TYR A 839 -19.32 -15.88 7.04
CA TYR A 839 -18.29 -16.45 7.92
C TYR A 839 -18.52 -17.95 8.04
N GLY A 840 -17.57 -18.75 7.63
CA GLY A 840 -17.67 -20.20 7.51
C GLY A 840 -17.36 -20.64 6.09
N ASP A 841 -17.17 -21.93 5.91
CA ASP A 841 -16.90 -22.59 4.63
C ASP A 841 -18.22 -23.15 4.09
N VAL A 842 -18.87 -22.38 3.21
CA VAL A 842 -20.22 -22.73 2.68
C VAL A 842 -20.12 -23.69 1.52
N ASN A 843 -19.10 -23.51 0.69
CA ASN A 843 -18.89 -24.30 -0.52
C ASN A 843 -17.96 -25.53 -0.30
N GLU A 844 -17.49 -25.74 0.94
CA GLU A 844 -16.61 -26.86 1.36
C GLU A 844 -15.25 -26.87 0.65
N ASP A 845 -14.74 -25.71 0.24
CA ASP A 845 -13.44 -25.57 -0.41
C ASP A 845 -12.26 -25.51 0.58
N GLY A 846 -12.55 -25.55 1.89
CA GLY A 846 -11.56 -25.49 2.97
C GLY A 846 -11.17 -24.08 3.38
N ALA A 847 -11.78 -23.04 2.82
CA ALA A 847 -11.57 -21.65 3.19
C ALA A 847 -12.75 -21.10 4.01
N ASN A 848 -12.47 -20.60 5.19
CA ASN A 848 -13.47 -19.86 5.97
C ASN A 848 -13.49 -18.40 5.55
N GLY A 849 -14.50 -17.96 4.81
CA GLY A 849 -14.71 -16.52 4.56
C GLY A 849 -14.28 -16.02 3.19
N ASN A 850 -14.43 -16.81 2.14
CA ASN A 850 -14.35 -16.39 0.74
C ASN A 850 -15.70 -16.44 0.02
N ASP A 851 -16.71 -17.04 0.62
CA ASP A 851 -18.04 -17.28 0.04
C ASP A 851 -18.91 -16.02 0.05
N LEU A 852 -19.10 -15.40 -1.10
CA LEU A 852 -19.97 -14.24 -1.23
C LEU A 852 -21.41 -14.58 -0.83
N PHE A 853 -22.06 -13.62 -0.18
CA PHE A 853 -23.41 -13.77 0.35
C PHE A 853 -24.44 -13.97 -0.79
N PHE A 854 -25.30 -14.98 -0.68
CA PHE A 854 -26.51 -15.08 -1.49
C PHE A 854 -27.60 -14.23 -0.84
N ILE A 855 -28.19 -13.30 -1.56
CA ILE A 855 -29.20 -12.35 -1.06
C ILE A 855 -30.58 -12.99 -1.14
N PRO A 856 -31.10 -13.60 -0.08
CA PRO A 856 -32.35 -14.32 -0.17
C PRO A 856 -33.57 -13.37 -0.30
N THR A 857 -34.62 -13.85 -0.94
CA THR A 857 -35.93 -13.21 -0.90
C THR A 857 -36.57 -13.41 0.48
N ASP A 858 -37.61 -12.63 0.81
CA ASP A 858 -38.31 -12.77 2.09
C ASP A 858 -38.89 -14.18 2.28
N ALA A 859 -39.45 -14.79 1.20
CA ALA A 859 -39.98 -16.16 1.24
C ALA A 859 -38.85 -17.21 1.46
N GLN A 860 -37.68 -16.99 0.90
CA GLN A 860 -36.50 -17.86 1.14
C GLN A 860 -36.03 -17.75 2.61
N ILE A 861 -36.00 -16.52 3.16
CA ILE A 861 -35.62 -16.28 4.57
C ILE A 861 -36.53 -17.04 5.53
N ASP A 862 -37.83 -17.12 5.23
CA ASP A 862 -38.80 -17.85 6.06
C ASP A 862 -38.47 -19.36 6.15
N ASN A 863 -37.88 -19.93 5.11
CA ASN A 863 -37.49 -21.34 5.07
C ASN A 863 -36.06 -21.60 5.63
N MET A 864 -35.19 -20.58 5.73
CA MET A 864 -33.83 -20.74 6.22
C MET A 864 -33.80 -21.18 7.70
N GLN A 865 -32.87 -22.06 8.03
CA GLN A 865 -32.68 -22.60 9.40
C GLN A 865 -31.65 -21.73 10.14
N PHE A 866 -32.07 -21.12 11.25
CA PHE A 866 -31.19 -20.33 12.11
C PHE A 866 -30.99 -21.02 13.46
N ASP A 867 -29.73 -21.12 13.90
CA ASP A 867 -29.40 -21.56 15.25
C ASP A 867 -29.56 -20.41 16.24
N GLU A 868 -30.27 -20.70 17.33
CA GLU A 868 -30.43 -19.73 18.42
C GLU A 868 -29.05 -19.39 19.04
N THR A 869 -28.87 -18.13 19.43
CA THR A 869 -27.63 -17.65 20.03
C THR A 869 -27.94 -16.65 21.14
N LYS A 870 -26.88 -16.22 21.86
CA LYS A 870 -27.04 -15.18 22.88
C LYS A 870 -27.55 -13.87 22.26
N PHE A 871 -28.58 -13.28 22.87
CA PHE A 871 -29.03 -11.95 22.48
C PHE A 871 -28.00 -10.91 22.88
N SER A 872 -27.72 -9.99 21.96
CA SER A 872 -26.91 -8.79 22.19
C SER A 872 -27.56 -7.60 21.50
N ALA A 873 -27.87 -6.57 22.25
CA ALA A 873 -28.45 -5.35 21.69
C ALA A 873 -27.44 -4.66 20.75
N ASN A 874 -27.95 -4.25 19.57
CA ASN A 874 -27.19 -3.50 18.57
C ASN A 874 -28.13 -2.60 17.77
N ALA A 875 -27.60 -1.80 16.85
CA ALA A 875 -28.40 -0.88 16.02
C ALA A 875 -29.52 -1.59 15.25
N LEU A 876 -29.26 -2.81 14.74
CA LEU A 876 -30.24 -3.57 13.97
C LEU A 876 -31.34 -4.15 14.89
N THR A 877 -31.00 -4.71 16.06
CA THR A 877 -31.99 -5.18 17.03
C THR A 877 -32.88 -4.03 17.52
N ASN A 878 -32.29 -2.86 17.76
CA ASN A 878 -33.02 -1.66 18.16
C ASN A 878 -33.97 -1.17 17.03
N ALA A 879 -33.55 -1.24 15.79
CA ALA A 879 -34.37 -0.85 14.65
C ALA A 879 -35.58 -1.80 14.42
N VAL A 880 -35.42 -3.09 14.70
CA VAL A 880 -36.44 -4.12 14.47
C VAL A 880 -37.39 -4.25 15.66
N PHE A 881 -36.86 -4.24 16.90
CA PHE A 881 -37.61 -4.56 18.10
C PHE A 881 -37.85 -3.36 19.04
N GLY A 882 -37.25 -2.23 18.74
CA GLY A 882 -37.29 -1.02 19.59
C GLY A 882 -36.08 -0.91 20.51
N SER A 883 -35.74 0.37 20.84
CA SER A 883 -34.65 0.67 21.76
C SER A 883 -34.93 0.12 23.16
N GLY A 884 -33.96 -0.52 23.77
CA GLY A 884 -34.07 -1.14 25.10
C GLY A 884 -34.71 -2.55 25.10
N PHE A 885 -35.03 -3.10 23.95
CA PHE A 885 -35.51 -4.49 23.84
C PHE A 885 -34.43 -5.46 24.34
N THR A 886 -34.83 -6.43 25.16
CA THR A 886 -33.97 -7.49 25.68
C THR A 886 -34.67 -8.85 25.57
N ALA A 887 -33.90 -9.90 25.36
CA ALA A 887 -34.38 -11.27 25.31
C ALA A 887 -33.36 -12.23 25.90
N PRO A 888 -33.79 -13.39 26.45
CA PRO A 888 -32.88 -14.41 26.97
C PRO A 888 -31.93 -14.96 25.89
N LYS A 889 -32.39 -15.04 24.67
CA LYS A 889 -31.65 -15.50 23.50
C LYS A 889 -32.24 -14.88 22.22
N LEU A 890 -31.43 -14.87 21.18
CA LEU A 890 -31.82 -14.47 19.85
C LEU A 890 -32.39 -15.69 19.11
N THR A 891 -33.71 -15.74 18.96
CA THR A 891 -34.43 -16.89 18.35
C THR A 891 -34.32 -16.88 16.83
N ALA A 892 -34.62 -17.99 16.17
CA ALA A 892 -34.67 -18.10 14.70
C ALA A 892 -35.58 -17.06 14.06
N ASP A 893 -36.77 -16.83 14.63
CA ASP A 893 -37.76 -15.84 14.09
C ASP A 893 -37.26 -14.41 14.23
N MET A 894 -36.58 -14.10 15.33
CA MET A 894 -35.92 -12.79 15.50
C MET A 894 -34.83 -12.56 14.46
N GLN A 895 -34.03 -13.60 14.19
CA GLN A 895 -32.96 -13.55 13.17
C GLN A 895 -33.54 -13.36 11.77
N ARG A 896 -34.66 -14.04 11.44
CA ARG A 896 -35.38 -13.84 10.17
C ARG A 896 -35.92 -12.41 10.03
N ALA A 897 -36.57 -11.88 11.07
CA ALA A 897 -37.06 -10.51 11.07
C ALA A 897 -35.93 -9.48 10.86
N MET A 898 -34.82 -9.65 11.56
CA MET A 898 -33.66 -8.81 11.41
C MET A 898 -33.04 -8.90 10.01
N MET A 899 -32.93 -10.09 9.43
CA MET A 899 -32.37 -10.27 8.08
C MET A 899 -33.25 -9.63 7.01
N LYS A 900 -34.59 -9.80 7.09
CA LYS A 900 -35.52 -9.14 6.19
C LYS A 900 -35.43 -7.62 6.27
N HIS A 901 -35.33 -7.06 7.49
CA HIS A 901 -35.17 -5.63 7.71
C HIS A 901 -33.85 -5.12 7.14
N TRP A 902 -32.74 -5.83 7.40
CA TRP A 902 -31.41 -5.46 6.91
C TRP A 902 -31.36 -5.43 5.38
N ILE A 903 -31.78 -6.51 4.72
CA ILE A 903 -31.78 -6.59 3.25
C ILE A 903 -32.74 -5.56 2.64
N GLY A 904 -33.90 -5.33 3.26
CA GLY A 904 -34.91 -4.38 2.79
C GLY A 904 -34.47 -2.91 2.86
N ASN A 905 -33.54 -2.58 3.78
CA ASN A 905 -33.03 -1.22 3.95
C ASN A 905 -31.69 -0.97 3.26
N ASP A 906 -31.02 -2.02 2.75
CA ASP A 906 -29.78 -1.86 1.99
C ASP A 906 -30.07 -1.45 0.54
N SER A 907 -29.35 -0.44 0.04
CA SER A 907 -29.57 0.14 -1.30
C SER A 907 -29.31 -0.80 -2.45
N TYR A 908 -28.33 -1.71 -2.28
CA TYR A 908 -27.95 -2.70 -3.26
C TYR A 908 -28.77 -3.99 -3.10
N MET A 909 -28.79 -4.58 -1.89
CA MET A 909 -29.39 -5.89 -1.66
C MET A 909 -30.89 -5.94 -1.95
N LYS A 910 -31.66 -4.87 -1.63
CA LYS A 910 -33.10 -4.83 -1.92
C LYS A 910 -33.45 -4.96 -3.41
N LYS A 911 -32.50 -4.62 -4.31
CA LYS A 911 -32.66 -4.69 -5.78
C LYS A 911 -32.14 -5.99 -6.37
N HIS A 912 -31.36 -6.76 -5.58
CA HIS A 912 -30.67 -7.97 -6.03
C HIS A 912 -31.09 -9.23 -5.24
N ARG A 913 -32.34 -9.26 -4.74
CA ARG A 913 -32.85 -10.44 -4.05
C ARG A 913 -32.96 -11.65 -4.99
N GLY A 914 -32.53 -12.81 -4.53
CA GLY A 914 -32.40 -14.03 -5.32
C GLY A 914 -31.11 -14.12 -6.13
N GLU A 915 -30.15 -13.19 -5.93
CA GLU A 915 -28.86 -13.16 -6.60
C GLU A 915 -27.71 -13.22 -5.59
N PHE A 916 -26.50 -13.51 -6.07
CA PHE A 916 -25.29 -13.38 -5.26
C PHE A 916 -24.89 -11.91 -5.11
N TYR A 917 -24.47 -11.53 -3.91
CA TYR A 917 -23.75 -10.28 -3.70
C TYR A 917 -22.46 -10.32 -4.53
N LYS A 918 -22.27 -9.37 -5.45
CA LYS A 918 -21.09 -9.33 -6.30
C LYS A 918 -19.92 -8.72 -5.53
N ARG A 919 -18.72 -9.19 -5.82
CA ARG A 919 -17.49 -8.70 -5.18
C ARG A 919 -17.39 -7.18 -5.33
N TYR A 920 -17.22 -6.47 -4.20
CA TYR A 920 -17.12 -5.00 -4.14
C TYR A 920 -18.24 -4.28 -4.92
N ALA A 921 -19.46 -4.76 -4.77
CA ALA A 921 -20.61 -4.28 -5.53
C ALA A 921 -21.06 -2.88 -5.15
N ASP A 922 -20.86 -2.48 -3.90
CA ASP A 922 -21.25 -1.19 -3.36
C ASP A 922 -20.08 -0.50 -2.66
N ASN A 923 -20.21 0.80 -2.43
CA ASN A 923 -19.20 1.62 -1.76
C ASN A 923 -19.72 2.16 -0.43
N LEU A 924 -18.86 2.32 0.53
CA LEU A 924 -19.13 3.06 1.76
C LEU A 924 -19.53 4.50 1.42
N ALA A 925 -20.01 5.23 2.41
CA ALA A 925 -20.49 6.60 2.21
C ALA A 925 -19.42 7.50 1.58
N PHE A 926 -19.88 8.50 0.86
CA PHE A 926 -19.03 9.51 0.24
C PHE A 926 -18.29 10.30 1.33
N GLU A 927 -16.97 10.46 1.19
CA GLU A 927 -16.12 11.15 2.14
C GLU A 927 -15.80 12.56 1.64
N HIS A 928 -15.77 13.54 2.56
CA HIS A 928 -15.48 14.94 2.26
C HIS A 928 -14.45 15.46 3.27
N HIS A 929 -13.31 15.94 2.78
CA HIS A 929 -12.25 16.50 3.62
C HIS A 929 -11.81 17.86 3.11
N PHE A 930 -11.60 18.80 4.05
CA PHE A 930 -11.02 20.10 3.80
C PHE A 930 -9.74 20.23 4.64
N ASP A 931 -8.64 20.55 3.99
CA ASP A 931 -7.36 20.79 4.63
C ASP A 931 -6.93 22.23 4.39
N VAL A 932 -6.33 22.86 5.39
CA VAL A 932 -5.91 24.26 5.34
C VAL A 932 -4.43 24.37 5.71
N HIS A 933 -3.70 25.12 4.92
CA HIS A 933 -2.33 25.57 5.18
C HIS A 933 -2.33 27.11 5.36
N PHE A 934 -1.67 27.58 6.40
CA PHE A 934 -1.37 28.98 6.60
C PHE A 934 0.11 29.14 6.90
N ALA A 935 0.80 30.04 6.18
CA ALA A 935 2.19 30.36 6.46
C ALA A 935 2.44 31.87 6.44
N GLN A 936 3.22 32.35 7.40
CA GLN A 936 3.74 33.69 7.47
C GLN A 936 5.25 33.68 7.39
N LYS A 937 5.81 34.25 6.32
CA LYS A 937 7.24 34.32 6.07
C LYS A 937 7.74 35.75 6.20
N TYR A 938 8.88 35.91 6.85
CA TYR A 938 9.62 37.17 6.93
C TYR A 938 11.01 36.95 6.33
N SER A 939 11.34 37.76 5.31
CA SER A 939 12.63 37.72 4.62
C SER A 939 13.47 38.93 4.97
N PHE A 940 14.75 38.69 5.25
CA PHE A 940 15.72 39.71 5.64
C PHE A 940 17.10 39.38 5.07
N LYS A 941 18.01 40.36 5.02
CA LYS A 941 19.36 40.16 4.50
C LYS A 941 20.38 39.96 5.62
N VAL A 942 21.21 38.97 5.49
CA VAL A 942 22.38 38.72 6.36
C VAL A 942 23.58 38.53 5.43
N ALA A 943 24.62 39.30 5.63
CA ALA A 943 25.84 39.24 4.83
C ALA A 943 25.60 39.26 3.29
N GLY A 944 24.58 40.02 2.83
CA GLY A 944 24.23 40.09 1.43
C GLY A 944 23.32 39.02 0.88
N GLN A 945 23.10 37.95 1.64
CA GLN A 945 22.18 36.83 1.31
C GLN A 945 20.77 37.08 1.87
N ILE A 946 19.75 36.59 1.17
CA ILE A 946 18.37 36.65 1.65
C ILE A 946 18.15 35.44 2.54
N ASN A 947 17.82 35.72 3.80
CA ASN A 947 17.40 34.73 4.78
C ASN A 947 15.90 34.86 5.02
N SER A 948 15.25 33.82 5.51
CA SER A 948 13.84 33.90 5.85
C SER A 948 13.49 33.04 7.08
N LEU A 949 12.54 33.55 7.86
CA LEU A 949 11.88 32.85 8.92
C LEU A 949 10.41 32.66 8.56
N GLU A 950 9.92 31.43 8.62
CA GLU A 950 8.56 31.06 8.28
C GLU A 950 7.91 30.32 9.44
N LEU A 951 6.74 30.80 9.83
CA LEU A 951 5.84 30.14 10.75
C LEU A 951 4.65 29.60 9.98
N SER A 952 4.39 28.29 10.06
CA SER A 952 3.27 27.64 9.41
C SER A 952 2.31 26.99 10.38
N PHE A 953 1.06 26.85 9.94
CA PHE A 953 0.00 26.17 10.66
C PHE A 953 -0.84 25.35 9.66
N ASP A 954 -0.84 24.05 9.80
CA ASP A 954 -1.60 23.13 9.00
C ASP A 954 -2.76 22.54 9.79
N ILE A 955 -3.95 22.47 9.17
CA ILE A 955 -5.11 21.78 9.75
C ILE A 955 -5.62 20.79 8.72
N ILE A 956 -5.51 19.51 9.02
CA ILE A 956 -6.11 18.43 8.24
C ILE A 956 -7.52 18.20 8.77
N ASN A 957 -8.48 18.04 7.84
CA ASN A 957 -9.89 17.83 8.15
C ASN A 957 -10.53 18.97 8.96
N VAL A 958 -10.32 20.20 8.51
CA VAL A 958 -10.88 21.40 9.18
C VAL A 958 -12.41 21.38 9.27
N GLY A 959 -13.09 20.67 8.38
CA GLY A 959 -14.53 20.45 8.44
C GLY A 959 -14.98 19.87 9.78
N ASN A 960 -14.25 18.90 10.31
CA ASN A 960 -14.53 18.30 11.61
C ASN A 960 -14.27 19.27 12.81
N LEU A 961 -13.36 20.24 12.64
CA LEU A 961 -13.16 21.32 13.63
C LEU A 961 -14.39 22.25 13.70
N LEU A 962 -15.00 22.55 12.54
CA LEU A 962 -16.18 23.42 12.45
C LEU A 962 -17.46 22.70 12.86
N ASN A 963 -17.62 21.45 12.46
CA ASN A 963 -18.74 20.60 12.81
C ASN A 963 -18.28 19.15 13.00
N LYS A 964 -18.49 18.61 14.21
CA LYS A 964 -18.09 17.26 14.60
C LYS A 964 -18.67 16.14 13.73
N ASP A 965 -19.74 16.40 12.98
CA ASP A 965 -20.42 15.44 12.10
C ASP A 965 -19.93 15.52 10.65
N TRP A 966 -18.91 16.34 10.37
CA TRP A 966 -18.28 16.47 9.07
C TRP A 966 -16.91 15.77 9.03
N GLY A 967 -16.45 15.47 7.83
CA GLY A 967 -15.10 14.95 7.61
C GLY A 967 -14.89 13.52 8.12
N HIS A 968 -15.93 12.69 8.10
CA HIS A 968 -15.82 11.29 8.52
C HIS A 968 -15.11 10.44 7.48
N THR A 969 -14.28 9.52 7.94
CA THR A 969 -13.63 8.46 7.17
C THR A 969 -14.19 7.12 7.62
N TYR A 970 -14.64 6.29 6.66
CA TYR A 970 -15.33 5.04 6.97
C TYR A 970 -14.46 3.78 6.80
N GLY A 971 -13.40 3.84 6.08
CA GLY A 971 -12.47 2.74 5.84
C GLY A 971 -11.03 3.22 5.91
N ASP A 972 -10.09 2.30 6.11
CA ASP A 972 -8.66 2.63 6.21
C ASP A 972 -7.83 2.03 5.05
N GLY A 973 -8.45 1.31 4.14
CA GLY A 973 -7.76 0.62 3.07
C GLY A 973 -8.53 0.56 1.77
N PHE A 974 -7.92 -0.09 0.79
CA PHE A 974 -8.59 -0.47 -0.44
C PHE A 974 -9.42 -1.74 -0.20
N GLY A 975 -10.74 -1.59 -0.32
CA GLY A 975 -11.69 -2.68 -0.12
C GLY A 975 -11.95 -3.03 1.35
N VAL A 976 -13.21 -3.20 1.67
CA VAL A 976 -13.70 -3.60 2.99
C VAL A 976 -14.61 -4.81 2.80
N TYR A 977 -14.77 -5.62 3.84
CA TYR A 977 -15.63 -6.79 3.80
C TYR A 977 -16.34 -7.00 5.12
N TYR A 978 -17.57 -7.49 5.02
CA TYR A 978 -18.44 -7.75 6.16
C TYR A 978 -18.96 -9.17 6.11
N SER A 979 -18.96 -9.85 7.24
CA SER A 979 -19.49 -11.21 7.40
C SER A 979 -20.59 -11.27 8.47
N PRO A 980 -21.76 -10.66 8.21
CA PRO A 980 -22.83 -10.58 9.19
C PRO A 980 -23.54 -11.92 9.43
N VAL A 981 -23.38 -12.87 8.51
CA VAL A 981 -24.04 -14.18 8.56
C VAL A 981 -22.97 -15.25 8.78
N ASN A 982 -23.10 -15.97 9.91
CA ASN A 982 -22.25 -17.13 10.22
C ASN A 982 -22.91 -18.39 9.68
N TYR A 983 -22.21 -19.13 8.83
CA TYR A 983 -22.60 -20.44 8.39
C TYR A 983 -22.15 -21.51 9.41
N GLN A 984 -23.09 -22.33 9.90
CA GLN A 984 -22.86 -23.31 10.98
C GLN A 984 -22.73 -24.75 10.47
N ARG A 985 -22.63 -24.97 9.18
CA ARG A 985 -22.72 -26.24 8.43
C ARG A 985 -24.14 -26.77 8.22
N ASN A 986 -24.28 -27.71 7.32
CA ASN A 986 -25.52 -28.44 7.00
C ASN A 986 -26.74 -27.52 6.74
N GLY A 987 -26.50 -26.37 6.07
CA GLY A 987 -27.57 -25.44 5.74
C GLY A 987 -28.08 -24.59 6.92
N ARG A 988 -27.36 -24.51 8.03
CA ARG A 988 -27.74 -23.74 9.23
C ARG A 988 -26.93 -22.46 9.34
N TYR A 989 -27.59 -21.41 9.88
CA TYR A 989 -27.00 -20.06 9.95
C TYR A 989 -27.16 -19.45 11.33
N GLN A 990 -26.36 -18.42 11.60
CA GLN A 990 -26.58 -17.45 12.67
C GLN A 990 -26.45 -16.04 12.11
N PHE A 991 -27.40 -15.17 12.46
CA PHE A 991 -27.39 -13.76 12.05
C PHE A 991 -27.60 -12.88 13.28
N THR A 992 -26.52 -12.31 13.78
CA THR A 992 -26.55 -11.44 14.99
C THR A 992 -26.73 -9.96 14.66
N GLY A 993 -26.56 -9.55 13.39
CA GLY A 993 -26.65 -8.16 12.96
C GLY A 993 -25.50 -7.25 13.42
N GLY A 994 -24.50 -7.77 14.11
CA GLY A 994 -23.44 -6.97 14.72
C GLY A 994 -22.51 -6.22 13.74
N TYR A 995 -22.49 -6.63 12.46
CA TYR A 995 -21.66 -5.99 11.43
C TYR A 995 -22.47 -5.17 10.41
N ALA A 996 -23.74 -4.91 10.70
CA ALA A 996 -24.62 -4.18 9.79
C ALA A 996 -24.45 -2.64 9.87
N THR A 997 -23.55 -2.13 10.69
CA THR A 997 -23.35 -0.71 10.92
C THR A 997 -22.03 -0.21 10.34
N ARG A 998 -22.04 1.04 9.83
CA ARG A 998 -20.86 1.75 9.35
C ARG A 998 -19.94 2.06 10.53
N ASN A 999 -18.70 1.54 10.48
CA ASN A 999 -17.69 1.90 11.45
C ASN A 999 -16.89 3.10 10.93
N TYR A 1000 -16.74 4.10 11.77
CA TYR A 1000 -15.87 5.25 11.52
C TYR A 1000 -14.43 4.91 11.88
N ASN A 1001 -13.48 5.48 11.14
CA ASN A 1001 -12.08 5.49 11.58
C ASN A 1001 -11.87 6.68 12.53
N ASP A 1002 -11.60 6.39 13.80
CA ASP A 1002 -11.50 7.43 14.84
C ASP A 1002 -10.40 8.46 14.50
N TYR A 1003 -9.16 8.03 14.34
CA TYR A 1003 -8.02 8.94 14.17
C TYR A 1003 -8.15 9.83 12.92
N TYR A 1004 -8.55 9.26 11.81
CA TYR A 1004 -8.63 9.97 10.52
C TYR A 1004 -9.90 10.79 10.35
N SER A 1005 -10.93 10.56 11.17
CA SER A 1005 -12.14 11.38 11.18
C SER A 1005 -12.00 12.64 12.06
N ARG A 1006 -10.99 12.71 12.93
CA ARG A 1006 -10.72 13.89 13.74
C ARG A 1006 -9.97 14.96 12.95
N TRP A 1007 -10.22 16.23 13.21
CA TRP A 1007 -9.32 17.29 12.75
C TRP A 1007 -7.97 17.18 13.49
N ARG A 1008 -6.90 17.51 12.81
CA ARG A 1008 -5.53 17.48 13.35
C ARG A 1008 -4.78 18.70 12.86
N GLY A 1009 -4.13 19.39 13.80
CA GLY A 1009 -3.31 20.56 13.51
C GLY A 1009 -1.82 20.29 13.72
N GLN A 1010 -0.98 21.06 13.03
CA GLN A 1010 0.47 21.04 13.17
C GLN A 1010 1.01 22.47 13.11
N ILE A 1011 2.01 22.79 13.94
CA ILE A 1011 2.74 24.04 13.88
C ILE A 1011 4.13 23.76 13.33
N GLY A 1012 4.55 24.58 12.37
CA GLY A 1012 5.88 24.51 11.74
C GLY A 1012 6.67 25.80 11.94
N LEU A 1013 7.98 25.67 12.12
CA LEU A 1013 8.94 26.76 12.10
C LEU A 1013 10.09 26.38 11.18
N ARG A 1014 10.40 27.25 10.21
CA ARG A 1014 11.50 27.03 9.25
C ARG A 1014 12.35 28.30 9.15
N TYR A 1015 13.64 28.11 9.25
CA TYR A 1015 14.64 29.12 8.90
C TYR A 1015 15.37 28.68 7.64
N THR A 1016 15.48 29.58 6.67
CA THR A 1016 16.16 29.31 5.39
C THR A 1016 17.18 30.41 5.12
N PHE A 1017 18.38 30.06 4.68
CA PHE A 1017 19.47 30.98 4.37
C PHE A 1017 20.14 30.65 3.03
#